data_04d9669ef5f305c556f0041b86a4a400
#
_entry.id   04d9669ef5f305c556f0041b86a4a400
#
_cell.length_a   1.000
_cell.length_b   1.000
_cell.length_c   1.000
_cell.angle_alpha   90.00
_cell.angle_beta   90.00
_cell.angle_gamma   90.00
#
_symmetry.space_group_name_H-M   'P 1'
#
loop_
_entity.id
_entity.type
_entity.pdbx_description
1 polymer ?
#
loop_
_entity_poly.entity_id
_entity_poly.type
_entity_poly.pdbx_seq_one_letter_code
_entity_poly.pdbx_strand_id
1 'polypeptide(L)'
;MGKSLTRKIIESHFVSGDMTPGKEIFIKVDQTLTHDINAVMTYLAFEAIGLDRVRTECSVSYLDHNLLYVDNKTPDDHIYLQSAAKKFGVYVSRPGNGICHTVHVSRFGVPGKVSMGGDSHTPHGGAIGMLCIGVGGMDVATAMTGVPMRLTMPRVVRVNLTGKLRPGCNSKEVILEMLRRVTIKGGLGNVYEYVGPAVAEMEIPARATIANMGAEMGATTSIFPADAQVKRFLAAQGRPEAYTELLPDEDAEYDETIDINLSELEPLIACPHQPDNVMPLHQAEKKRVQQVFIGSCTNASYADIAKAALVFKGHHVNEDVSCTCAVSSKQVYRQLMRDGYVEMLLDAGVRLLEIACGPCCAIGQTPATDGVAVRTSNRNFKGRAGNPTAKIYLVSPESAAATAIVGTFATAEDIMGENVKILDSIHEPDQYDIDDSMILPPLSPEEAAKVEIVRGPNIKFLPVPEPPQETLDAPISFKARDNVSTDDITPASAEFSSMRSNIPLMSQYCYHRYDPEFAARAKEMGQSVIIGGENYGQGSSREHAAINPMYLGVKAVIAKSIARIHKGNLVNHGVIPMLFEDGADYDRLEQTDELHIDNLREQIAARRVQITDKTKGFSFWVKLELTDKEIEVVLNGGQLRTLKKQLEAEKEA
;
A
#
# COMPACT_ATOMS: atom_id res chain seq x y z
N MET A 1 -28.17 6.77 19.96
CA MET A 1 -27.14 5.80 19.61
C MET A 1 -25.85 6.59 19.43
N GLY A 2 -24.87 6.31 20.26
CA GLY A 2 -23.57 6.95 20.19
C GLY A 2 -22.77 6.49 18.96
N LYS A 3 -21.89 7.35 18.48
CA LYS A 3 -21.13 7.11 17.26
C LYS A 3 -19.69 6.73 17.58
N SER A 4 -19.18 5.72 16.89
CA SER A 4 -17.74 5.43 16.87
C SER A 4 -16.96 6.57 16.22
N LEU A 5 -15.68 6.67 16.48
CA LEU A 5 -14.78 7.65 15.86
C LEU A 5 -14.81 7.53 14.34
N THR A 6 -14.71 6.30 13.84
CA THR A 6 -14.79 5.99 12.40
C THR A 6 -16.05 6.55 11.78
N ARG A 7 -17.21 6.33 12.43
CA ARG A 7 -18.48 6.81 11.92
C ARG A 7 -18.55 8.33 11.88
N LYS A 8 -18.04 9.01 12.91
CA LYS A 8 -17.97 10.49 12.94
C LYS A 8 -17.18 11.04 11.75
N ILE A 9 -16.04 10.45 11.46
CA ILE A 9 -15.19 10.91 10.34
C ILE A 9 -15.86 10.63 9.00
N ILE A 10 -16.40 9.43 8.78
CA ILE A 10 -17.09 9.11 7.53
C ILE A 10 -18.29 10.05 7.31
N GLU A 11 -19.12 10.29 8.34
CA GLU A 11 -20.28 11.18 8.23
C GLU A 11 -19.89 12.62 7.88
N SER A 12 -18.80 13.14 8.45
CA SER A 12 -18.32 14.50 8.15
C SER A 12 -17.78 14.67 6.71
N HIS A 13 -17.43 13.57 6.04
CA HIS A 13 -16.93 13.53 4.66
C HIS A 13 -17.91 12.91 3.67
N PHE A 14 -19.09 12.52 4.14
CA PHE A 14 -20.09 11.84 3.32
C PHE A 14 -20.66 12.78 2.24
N VAL A 15 -20.72 12.26 1.02
CA VAL A 15 -21.30 12.98 -0.12
C VAL A 15 -22.58 12.31 -0.59
N SER A 16 -22.56 10.99 -0.77
CA SER A 16 -23.72 10.23 -1.24
C SER A 16 -23.55 8.72 -1.01
N GLY A 17 -24.62 7.96 -1.16
CA GLY A 17 -24.63 6.49 -1.03
C GLY A 17 -25.46 6.00 0.14
N ASP A 18 -25.28 4.74 0.55
CA ASP A 18 -25.98 4.09 1.66
C ASP A 18 -24.97 3.73 2.76
N MET A 19 -25.08 4.36 3.92
CA MET A 19 -24.18 4.16 5.07
C MET A 19 -24.42 2.84 5.83
N THR A 20 -25.10 1.88 5.24
CA THR A 20 -25.20 0.52 5.77
C THR A 20 -23.91 -0.25 5.47
N PRO A 21 -23.30 -0.98 6.44
CA PRO A 21 -22.10 -1.77 6.20
C PRO A 21 -22.22 -2.67 4.96
N GLY A 22 -21.17 -2.67 4.12
CA GLY A 22 -21.12 -3.41 2.87
C GLY A 22 -21.73 -2.70 1.66
N LYS A 23 -22.41 -1.56 1.85
CA LYS A 23 -22.95 -0.73 0.77
C LYS A 23 -21.93 0.29 0.28
N GLU A 24 -22.18 0.81 -0.91
CA GLU A 24 -21.32 1.83 -1.53
C GLU A 24 -21.67 3.21 -0.99
N ILE A 25 -20.61 3.95 -0.63
CA ILE A 25 -20.66 5.36 -0.25
C ILE A 25 -19.60 6.14 -1.03
N PHE A 26 -19.82 7.44 -1.16
CA PHE A 26 -18.87 8.40 -1.71
C PHE A 26 -18.49 9.40 -0.63
N ILE A 27 -17.18 9.59 -0.43
CA ILE A 27 -16.64 10.47 0.58
C ILE A 27 -15.66 11.47 -0.02
N LYS A 28 -15.56 12.66 0.57
CA LYS A 28 -14.52 13.63 0.27
C LYS A 28 -13.18 13.14 0.81
N VAL A 29 -12.10 13.38 0.07
CA VAL A 29 -10.71 13.12 0.49
C VAL A 29 -10.00 14.45 0.70
N ASP A 30 -9.36 14.62 1.86
CA ASP A 30 -8.65 15.85 2.19
C ASP A 30 -7.18 15.79 1.77
N GLN A 31 -6.55 14.63 1.95
CA GLN A 31 -5.12 14.48 1.75
C GLN A 31 -4.78 13.29 0.86
N THR A 32 -3.70 13.41 0.10
CA THR A 32 -3.13 12.28 -0.64
C THR A 32 -1.66 12.10 -0.36
N LEU A 33 -1.21 10.84 -0.39
CA LEU A 33 0.17 10.43 -0.18
C LEU A 33 0.62 9.56 -1.36
N THR A 34 1.78 9.89 -1.93
CA THR A 34 2.44 9.06 -2.94
C THR A 34 3.92 8.84 -2.59
N HIS A 35 4.51 7.75 -3.05
CA HIS A 35 5.94 7.47 -2.88
C HIS A 35 6.58 7.05 -4.21
N ASP A 36 7.89 7.18 -4.32
CA ASP A 36 8.65 7.08 -5.59
C ASP A 36 8.43 5.78 -6.39
N ILE A 37 8.13 4.65 -5.75
CA ILE A 37 7.91 3.41 -6.50
C ILE A 37 6.60 3.42 -7.31
N ASN A 38 5.54 4.10 -6.84
CA ASN A 38 4.23 4.10 -7.51
C ASN A 38 3.79 5.45 -8.06
N ALA A 39 4.40 6.55 -7.58
CA ALA A 39 3.97 7.90 -7.91
C ALA A 39 4.10 8.23 -9.40
N VAL A 40 5.07 7.67 -10.11
CA VAL A 40 5.25 7.96 -11.55
C VAL A 40 3.97 7.64 -12.32
N MET A 41 3.37 6.46 -12.09
CA MET A 41 2.09 6.09 -12.73
C MET A 41 0.93 7.00 -12.28
N THR A 42 0.88 7.37 -11.00
CA THR A 42 -0.11 8.30 -10.45
C THR A 42 -0.04 9.66 -11.13
N TYR A 43 1.15 10.24 -11.29
CA TYR A 43 1.31 11.54 -11.94
C TYR A 43 1.08 11.48 -13.45
N LEU A 44 1.47 10.40 -14.12
CA LEU A 44 1.13 10.18 -15.53
C LEU A 44 -0.39 10.09 -15.73
N ALA A 45 -1.11 9.45 -14.80
CA ALA A 45 -2.58 9.41 -14.82
C ALA A 45 -3.17 10.81 -14.58
N PHE A 46 -2.64 11.56 -13.61
CA PHE A 46 -3.08 12.93 -13.34
C PHE A 46 -2.83 13.87 -14.53
N GLU A 47 -1.69 13.75 -15.21
CA GLU A 47 -1.42 14.47 -16.46
C GLU A 47 -2.46 14.13 -17.55
N ALA A 48 -2.80 12.84 -17.70
CA ALA A 48 -3.77 12.39 -18.70
C ALA A 48 -5.19 12.91 -18.43
N ILE A 49 -5.54 13.16 -17.16
CA ILE A 49 -6.79 13.81 -16.76
C ILE A 49 -6.83 15.27 -17.23
N GLY A 50 -5.67 15.97 -17.23
CA GLY A 50 -5.54 17.31 -17.78
C GLY A 50 -5.90 18.45 -16.83
N LEU A 51 -5.78 18.23 -15.51
CA LEU A 51 -5.85 19.31 -14.53
C LEU A 51 -4.48 19.97 -14.32
N ASP A 52 -4.49 21.30 -14.15
CA ASP A 52 -3.28 22.07 -13.90
C ASP A 52 -2.79 21.96 -12.45
N ARG A 53 -3.67 21.60 -11.51
CA ARG A 53 -3.36 21.55 -10.07
C ARG A 53 -4.26 20.55 -9.34
N VAL A 54 -3.71 19.94 -8.28
CA VAL A 54 -4.49 19.11 -7.34
C VAL A 54 -5.53 19.95 -6.61
N ARG A 55 -6.67 19.33 -6.26
CA ARG A 55 -7.79 19.99 -5.59
C ARG A 55 -7.98 19.52 -4.13
N THR A 56 -7.14 18.62 -3.66
CA THR A 56 -7.09 18.21 -2.25
C THR A 56 -6.51 19.32 -1.38
N GLU A 57 -6.81 19.34 -0.09
CA GLU A 57 -6.24 20.29 0.86
C GLU A 57 -4.70 20.12 0.98
N CYS A 58 -4.23 18.88 0.94
CA CYS A 58 -2.82 18.55 1.00
C CYS A 58 -2.52 17.28 0.19
N SER A 59 -1.58 17.38 -0.73
CA SER A 59 -1.00 16.24 -1.45
C SER A 59 0.51 16.24 -1.27
N VAL A 60 1.08 15.09 -0.94
CA VAL A 60 2.52 14.97 -0.67
C VAL A 60 3.13 13.83 -1.47
N SER A 61 4.23 14.10 -2.13
CA SER A 61 5.06 13.13 -2.85
C SER A 61 6.34 12.87 -2.07
N TYR A 62 6.58 11.60 -1.72
CA TYR A 62 7.75 11.18 -0.95
C TYR A 62 8.75 10.45 -1.85
N LEU A 63 10.04 10.80 -1.70
CA LEU A 63 11.14 10.11 -2.34
C LEU A 63 11.90 9.34 -1.25
N ASP A 64 11.37 8.16 -0.86
CA ASP A 64 11.77 7.47 0.35
C ASP A 64 11.90 5.95 0.24
N HIS A 65 11.52 5.34 -0.89
CA HIS A 65 11.56 3.89 -1.03
C HIS A 65 12.80 3.40 -1.75
N ASN A 66 13.15 3.97 -2.89
CA ASN A 66 14.26 3.52 -3.72
C ASN A 66 15.39 4.54 -3.75
N LEU A 67 16.16 4.62 -2.66
CA LEU A 67 17.28 5.56 -2.52
C LEU A 67 18.63 4.93 -2.90
N LEU A 68 18.73 3.61 -2.97
CA LEU A 68 19.93 2.92 -3.41
C LEU A 68 19.90 2.78 -4.95
N TYR A 69 20.49 3.73 -5.65
CA TYR A 69 20.47 3.80 -7.10
C TYR A 69 21.44 2.78 -7.72
N VAL A 70 20.89 1.80 -8.43
CA VAL A 70 21.65 0.76 -9.15
C VAL A 70 21.72 1.03 -10.66
N ASP A 71 20.88 1.93 -11.17
CA ASP A 71 20.85 2.38 -12.56
C ASP A 71 20.36 3.84 -12.64
N ASN A 72 20.25 4.39 -13.86
CA ASN A 72 19.80 5.77 -14.09
C ASN A 72 18.27 5.95 -14.05
N LYS A 73 17.47 4.90 -14.04
CA LYS A 73 16.00 5.00 -14.13
C LYS A 73 15.39 5.60 -12.86
N THR A 74 15.88 5.16 -11.69
CA THR A 74 15.39 5.71 -10.42
C THR A 74 15.70 7.20 -10.24
N PRO A 75 16.92 7.71 -10.49
CA PRO A 75 17.17 9.15 -10.52
C PRO A 75 16.30 9.92 -11.51
N ASP A 76 16.05 9.36 -12.70
CA ASP A 76 15.15 9.95 -13.70
C ASP A 76 13.70 10.03 -13.17
N ASP A 77 13.22 8.97 -12.51
CA ASP A 77 11.91 8.96 -11.86
C ASP A 77 11.83 10.04 -10.77
N HIS A 78 12.86 10.22 -9.94
CA HIS A 78 12.89 11.25 -8.91
C HIS A 78 12.86 12.68 -9.49
N ILE A 79 13.58 12.93 -10.58
CA ILE A 79 13.56 14.22 -11.30
C ILE A 79 12.17 14.48 -11.87
N TYR A 80 11.56 13.47 -12.50
CA TYR A 80 10.19 13.56 -13.01
C TYR A 80 9.20 13.89 -11.88
N LEU A 81 9.24 13.14 -10.78
CA LEU A 81 8.32 13.33 -9.65
C LEU A 81 8.45 14.72 -9.04
N GLN A 82 9.67 15.21 -8.85
CA GLN A 82 9.89 16.57 -8.33
C GLN A 82 9.34 17.65 -9.27
N SER A 83 9.57 17.52 -10.58
CA SER A 83 9.09 18.49 -11.55
C SER A 83 7.55 18.43 -11.70
N ALA A 84 6.96 17.24 -11.74
CA ALA A 84 5.52 17.04 -11.77
C ALA A 84 4.83 17.57 -10.50
N ALA A 85 5.37 17.27 -9.33
CA ALA A 85 4.85 17.78 -8.07
C ALA A 85 4.86 19.31 -7.99
N LYS A 86 5.95 19.96 -8.44
CA LYS A 86 6.04 21.42 -8.56
C LYS A 86 4.97 21.96 -9.52
N LYS A 87 4.76 21.31 -10.67
CA LYS A 87 3.76 21.68 -11.68
C LYS A 87 2.36 21.61 -11.11
N PHE A 88 2.04 20.52 -10.40
CA PHE A 88 0.68 20.24 -9.93
C PHE A 88 0.37 20.76 -8.53
N GLY A 89 1.28 21.48 -7.88
CA GLY A 89 1.04 22.07 -6.57
C GLY A 89 1.03 21.06 -5.42
N VAL A 90 1.93 20.11 -5.47
CA VAL A 90 2.12 19.03 -4.49
C VAL A 90 3.38 19.29 -3.67
N TYR A 91 3.36 18.99 -2.37
CA TYR A 91 4.55 18.98 -1.52
C TYR A 91 5.50 17.86 -1.95
N VAL A 92 6.80 18.08 -1.82
CA VAL A 92 7.82 17.04 -2.06
C VAL A 92 8.65 16.85 -0.81
N SER A 93 8.67 15.64 -0.27
CA SER A 93 9.65 15.21 0.74
C SER A 93 10.85 14.60 0.01
N ARG A 94 12.00 15.25 0.12
CA ARG A 94 13.24 14.89 -0.60
C ARG A 94 13.87 13.60 -0.07
N PRO A 95 14.72 12.92 -0.88
CA PRO A 95 15.49 11.75 -0.46
C PRO A 95 16.24 12.00 0.85
N GLY A 96 16.15 11.06 1.80
CA GLY A 96 16.81 11.14 3.11
C GLY A 96 16.08 11.96 4.18
N ASN A 97 14.92 12.54 3.88
CA ASN A 97 14.10 13.22 4.90
C ASN A 97 13.43 12.24 5.88
N GLY A 98 12.86 11.16 5.35
CA GLY A 98 12.21 10.13 6.16
C GLY A 98 11.23 9.29 5.38
N ILE A 99 10.80 8.20 6.01
CA ILE A 99 9.78 7.29 5.51
C ILE A 99 8.44 8.03 5.44
N CYS A 100 7.74 7.91 4.31
CA CYS A 100 6.52 8.64 3.98
C CYS A 100 5.50 8.68 5.12
N HIS A 101 5.19 7.54 5.73
CA HIS A 101 4.17 7.45 6.79
C HIS A 101 4.56 8.22 8.04
N THR A 102 5.82 8.10 8.48
CA THR A 102 6.34 8.81 9.67
C THR A 102 6.37 10.32 9.42
N VAL A 103 6.90 10.74 8.26
CA VAL A 103 6.94 12.17 7.91
C VAL A 103 5.53 12.72 7.73
N HIS A 104 4.60 11.95 7.13
CA HIS A 104 3.23 12.40 6.92
C HIS A 104 2.52 12.67 8.25
N VAL A 105 2.56 11.74 9.19
CA VAL A 105 1.96 11.90 10.52
C VAL A 105 2.59 13.07 11.28
N SER A 106 3.92 13.20 11.21
CA SER A 106 4.64 14.25 11.94
C SER A 106 4.41 15.66 11.37
N ARG A 107 4.34 15.81 10.02
CA ARG A 107 4.36 17.12 9.37
C ARG A 107 3.04 17.53 8.71
N PHE A 108 2.17 16.58 8.33
CA PHE A 108 0.94 16.86 7.57
C PHE A 108 -0.32 16.28 8.20
N GLY A 109 -0.18 15.29 9.08
CA GLY A 109 -1.32 14.62 9.70
C GLY A 109 -2.17 15.56 10.55
N VAL A 110 -3.50 15.47 10.41
CA VAL A 110 -4.48 16.26 11.16
C VAL A 110 -5.64 15.35 11.58
N PRO A 111 -5.95 15.25 12.89
CA PRO A 111 -7.07 14.45 13.38
C PRO A 111 -8.38 14.74 12.64
N GLY A 112 -9.16 13.70 12.36
CA GLY A 112 -10.45 13.79 11.69
C GLY A 112 -10.40 13.91 10.17
N LYS A 113 -9.22 14.09 9.55
CA LYS A 113 -9.07 14.15 8.11
C LYS A 113 -9.07 12.77 7.46
N VAL A 114 -9.49 12.73 6.18
CA VAL A 114 -9.44 11.54 5.32
C VAL A 114 -8.22 11.64 4.40
N SER A 115 -7.36 10.61 4.42
CA SER A 115 -6.19 10.51 3.53
C SER A 115 -6.24 9.23 2.71
N MET A 116 -5.99 9.35 1.40
CA MET A 116 -5.76 8.21 0.51
C MET A 116 -4.33 8.18 0.02
N GLY A 117 -3.68 7.03 0.19
CA GLY A 117 -2.27 6.89 -0.17
C GLY A 117 -2.01 5.72 -1.10
N GLY A 118 -1.05 5.90 -2.01
CA GLY A 118 -0.60 4.86 -2.93
C GLY A 118 0.24 3.76 -2.26
N ASP A 119 0.37 3.78 -0.94
CA ASP A 119 1.03 2.74 -0.15
C ASP A 119 0.04 1.98 0.73
N SER A 120 0.23 0.67 0.84
CA SER A 120 -0.63 -0.22 1.64
C SER A 120 -0.60 0.08 3.14
N HIS A 121 0.45 0.75 3.65
CA HIS A 121 0.59 1.13 5.06
C HIS A 121 0.16 2.59 5.35
N THR A 122 -0.57 3.21 4.43
CA THR A 122 -1.25 4.50 4.67
C THR A 122 -2.09 4.51 5.96
N PRO A 123 -2.70 3.39 6.42
CA PRO A 123 -3.37 3.28 7.73
C PRO A 123 -2.53 3.71 8.94
N HIS A 124 -1.21 3.81 8.82
CA HIS A 124 -0.32 4.39 9.83
C HIS A 124 -0.82 5.73 10.39
N GLY A 125 -1.43 6.57 9.56
CA GLY A 125 -2.02 7.85 9.97
C GLY A 125 -3.20 7.73 10.94
N GLY A 126 -3.81 6.55 11.04
CA GLY A 126 -4.86 6.28 12.03
C GLY A 126 -4.39 6.41 13.48
N ALA A 127 -3.09 6.39 13.73
CA ALA A 127 -2.48 6.62 15.05
C ALA A 127 -2.86 7.96 15.69
N ILE A 128 -3.16 8.97 14.88
CA ILE A 128 -3.56 10.31 15.33
C ILE A 128 -5.03 10.64 15.07
N GLY A 129 -5.87 9.65 14.81
CA GLY A 129 -7.30 9.87 14.55
C GLY A 129 -7.64 10.33 13.15
N MET A 130 -6.85 9.95 12.13
CA MET A 130 -7.18 10.13 10.71
C MET A 130 -7.80 8.86 10.13
N LEU A 131 -8.71 9.02 9.18
CA LEU A 131 -9.18 7.90 8.35
C LEU A 131 -8.25 7.76 7.14
N CYS A 132 -7.25 6.89 7.25
CA CYS A 132 -6.19 6.73 6.26
C CYS A 132 -6.33 5.39 5.55
N ILE A 133 -6.42 5.39 4.21
CA ILE A 133 -6.70 4.20 3.39
C ILE A 133 -5.65 4.04 2.31
N GLY A 134 -5.07 2.83 2.21
CA GLY A 134 -4.19 2.46 1.10
C GLY A 134 -4.99 2.08 -0.15
N VAL A 135 -4.69 2.71 -1.29
CA VAL A 135 -5.41 2.52 -2.57
C VAL A 135 -4.45 2.41 -3.75
N GLY A 136 -4.94 2.11 -4.93
CA GLY A 136 -4.15 2.07 -6.16
C GLY A 136 -3.74 3.46 -6.66
N GLY A 137 -2.71 3.52 -7.53
CA GLY A 137 -2.20 4.78 -8.07
C GLY A 137 -3.25 5.58 -8.85
N MET A 138 -4.13 4.90 -9.58
CA MET A 138 -5.26 5.51 -10.30
C MET A 138 -6.28 6.15 -9.33
N ASP A 139 -6.55 5.48 -8.19
CA ASP A 139 -7.46 6.02 -7.18
C ASP A 139 -6.87 7.26 -6.51
N VAL A 140 -5.54 7.27 -6.25
CA VAL A 140 -4.85 8.47 -5.75
C VAL A 140 -4.95 9.61 -6.77
N ALA A 141 -4.69 9.36 -8.05
CA ALA A 141 -4.84 10.36 -9.11
C ALA A 141 -6.27 10.90 -9.19
N THR A 142 -7.27 10.04 -9.01
CA THR A 142 -8.70 10.42 -8.93
C THR A 142 -8.95 11.30 -7.70
N ALA A 143 -8.47 10.90 -6.51
CA ALA A 143 -8.62 11.71 -5.29
C ALA A 143 -8.00 13.10 -5.42
N MET A 144 -6.83 13.21 -6.09
CA MET A 144 -6.17 14.48 -6.38
C MET A 144 -7.04 15.44 -7.20
N THR A 145 -8.03 14.95 -7.97
CA THR A 145 -8.96 15.80 -8.72
C THR A 145 -10.04 16.46 -7.86
N GLY A 146 -10.18 16.04 -6.60
CA GLY A 146 -11.23 16.49 -5.68
C GLY A 146 -12.60 15.82 -5.90
N VAL A 147 -12.70 14.88 -6.84
CA VAL A 147 -13.93 14.08 -7.02
C VAL A 147 -14.12 13.16 -5.82
N PRO A 148 -15.35 13.02 -5.29
CA PRO A 148 -15.65 12.12 -4.20
C PRO A 148 -15.23 10.68 -4.51
N MET A 149 -14.52 10.07 -3.57
CA MET A 149 -13.98 8.71 -3.73
C MET A 149 -14.97 7.66 -3.25
N ARG A 150 -15.06 6.58 -4.01
CA ARG A 150 -15.86 5.42 -3.68
C ARG A 150 -15.24 4.63 -2.53
N LEU A 151 -16.04 4.33 -1.53
CA LEU A 151 -15.68 3.44 -0.42
C LEU A 151 -16.83 2.46 -0.17
N THR A 152 -16.54 1.21 0.09
CA THR A 152 -17.53 0.30 0.68
C THR A 152 -17.64 0.63 2.17
N MET A 153 -18.85 0.98 2.63
CA MET A 153 -19.10 1.31 4.05
C MET A 153 -18.59 0.16 4.92
N PRO A 154 -17.55 0.40 5.74
CA PRO A 154 -16.95 -0.68 6.54
C PRO A 154 -17.82 -1.01 7.76
N ARG A 155 -17.66 -2.23 8.29
CA ARG A 155 -18.00 -2.56 9.66
C ARG A 155 -16.96 -1.95 10.59
N VAL A 156 -17.34 -1.56 11.79
CA VAL A 156 -16.45 -1.02 12.81
C VAL A 156 -16.29 -2.02 13.95
N VAL A 157 -15.06 -2.55 14.08
CA VAL A 157 -14.71 -3.50 15.14
C VAL A 157 -13.98 -2.74 16.25
N ARG A 158 -14.53 -2.82 17.47
CA ARG A 158 -13.88 -2.28 18.66
C ARG A 158 -12.76 -3.19 19.11
N VAL A 159 -11.55 -2.65 19.29
CA VAL A 159 -10.44 -3.35 19.96
C VAL A 159 -10.19 -2.67 21.30
N ASN A 160 -10.60 -3.33 22.38
CA ASN A 160 -10.51 -2.80 23.73
C ASN A 160 -9.21 -3.27 24.38
N LEU A 161 -8.28 -2.32 24.60
CA LEU A 161 -6.98 -2.58 25.18
C LEU A 161 -6.98 -2.25 26.68
N THR A 162 -6.64 -3.24 27.50
CA THR A 162 -6.56 -3.14 28.96
C THR A 162 -5.19 -3.59 29.49
N GLY A 163 -4.87 -3.30 30.75
CA GLY A 163 -3.60 -3.69 31.37
C GLY A 163 -2.42 -2.89 30.86
N LYS A 164 -1.21 -3.40 31.09
CA LYS A 164 0.08 -2.78 30.71
C LYS A 164 1.01 -3.83 30.13
N LEU A 165 1.75 -3.50 29.07
CA LEU A 165 2.77 -4.37 28.51
C LEU A 165 3.86 -4.72 29.54
N ARG A 166 4.38 -5.94 29.47
CA ARG A 166 5.52 -6.37 30.28
C ARG A 166 6.80 -5.69 29.79
N PRO A 167 7.79 -5.48 30.67
CA PRO A 167 9.11 -5.02 30.24
C PRO A 167 9.68 -5.88 29.11
N GLY A 168 10.25 -5.27 28.10
CA GLY A 168 10.78 -5.98 26.92
C GLY A 168 9.75 -6.35 25.85
N CYS A 169 8.46 -6.04 26.06
CA CYS A 169 7.40 -6.08 25.04
C CYS A 169 7.05 -4.66 24.58
N ASN A 170 6.57 -4.53 23.36
CA ASN A 170 6.10 -3.26 22.82
C ASN A 170 4.83 -3.43 21.98
N SER A 171 4.43 -2.41 21.22
CA SER A 171 3.24 -2.43 20.38
C SER A 171 3.26 -3.48 19.26
N LYS A 172 4.44 -4.02 18.92
CA LYS A 172 4.56 -5.11 17.95
C LYS A 172 3.87 -6.38 18.45
N GLU A 173 3.98 -6.69 19.72
CA GLU A 173 3.30 -7.83 20.33
C GLU A 173 1.77 -7.67 20.24
N VAL A 174 1.25 -6.44 20.38
CA VAL A 174 -0.19 -6.17 20.28
C VAL A 174 -0.71 -6.51 18.87
N ILE A 175 -0.05 -6.03 17.84
CA ILE A 175 -0.51 -6.27 16.47
C ILE A 175 -0.21 -7.69 16.00
N LEU A 176 0.85 -8.35 16.49
CA LEU A 176 1.07 -9.77 16.24
C LEU A 176 -0.02 -10.62 16.89
N GLU A 177 -0.47 -10.28 18.10
CA GLU A 177 -1.61 -10.93 18.74
C GLU A 177 -2.92 -10.72 17.96
N MET A 178 -3.14 -9.53 17.45
CA MET A 178 -4.28 -9.26 16.55
C MET A 178 -4.22 -10.15 15.31
N LEU A 179 -3.07 -10.23 14.64
CA LEU A 179 -2.86 -11.10 13.47
C LEU A 179 -3.10 -12.57 13.80
N ARG A 180 -2.68 -13.02 14.98
CA ARG A 180 -2.91 -14.39 15.45
C ARG A 180 -4.40 -14.71 15.61
N ARG A 181 -5.21 -13.74 16.08
CA ARG A 181 -6.66 -13.88 16.27
C ARG A 181 -7.47 -13.71 15.00
N VAL A 182 -7.16 -12.67 14.23
CA VAL A 182 -7.95 -12.22 13.09
C VAL A 182 -7.51 -12.85 11.77
N THR A 183 -6.24 -13.25 11.67
CA THR A 183 -5.56 -13.72 10.47
C THR A 183 -5.45 -12.66 9.34
N ILE A 184 -4.78 -13.02 8.25
CA ILE A 184 -4.58 -12.13 7.09
C ILE A 184 -5.85 -11.86 6.27
N LYS A 185 -6.97 -12.50 6.56
CA LYS A 185 -8.23 -12.37 5.80
C LYS A 185 -9.39 -11.83 6.61
N GLY A 186 -9.32 -11.87 7.93
CA GLY A 186 -10.46 -11.54 8.79
C GLY A 186 -10.78 -10.05 8.89
N GLY A 187 -9.87 -9.18 8.41
CA GLY A 187 -10.08 -7.73 8.40
C GLY A 187 -10.81 -7.18 7.18
N LEU A 188 -11.13 -8.00 6.18
CA LEU A 188 -11.76 -7.54 4.95
C LEU A 188 -13.10 -6.84 5.21
N GLY A 189 -13.23 -5.58 4.77
CA GLY A 189 -14.42 -4.75 4.96
C GLY A 189 -14.57 -4.20 6.37
N ASN A 190 -13.59 -4.36 7.24
CA ASN A 190 -13.59 -3.85 8.62
C ASN A 190 -12.66 -2.64 8.78
N VAL A 191 -13.02 -1.78 9.73
CA VAL A 191 -12.12 -0.80 10.36
C VAL A 191 -11.95 -1.23 11.81
N TYR A 192 -10.70 -1.32 12.28
CA TYR A 192 -10.40 -1.61 13.69
C TYR A 192 -10.21 -0.30 14.45
N GLU A 193 -11.10 -0.02 15.40
CA GLU A 193 -11.04 1.15 16.26
C GLU A 193 -10.52 0.74 17.63
N TYR A 194 -9.30 1.19 17.96
CA TYR A 194 -8.61 0.84 19.20
C TYR A 194 -9.00 1.81 20.30
N VAL A 195 -9.52 1.29 21.39
CA VAL A 195 -10.01 2.02 22.55
C VAL A 195 -9.60 1.32 23.85
N GLY A 196 -9.99 1.86 24.98
CA GLY A 196 -9.75 1.29 26.31
C GLY A 196 -8.66 2.03 27.08
N PRO A 197 -8.52 1.74 28.40
CA PRO A 197 -7.65 2.49 29.29
C PRO A 197 -6.18 2.42 28.90
N ALA A 198 -5.72 1.32 28.30
CA ALA A 198 -4.32 1.20 27.89
C ALA A 198 -3.98 2.12 26.69
N VAL A 199 -4.95 2.51 25.87
CA VAL A 199 -4.72 3.46 24.76
C VAL A 199 -4.32 4.84 25.26
N ALA A 200 -4.88 5.30 26.38
CA ALA A 200 -4.56 6.61 26.95
C ALA A 200 -3.09 6.77 27.35
N GLU A 201 -2.41 5.65 27.65
CA GLU A 201 -0.98 5.64 28.00
C GLU A 201 -0.06 5.37 26.78
N MET A 202 -0.64 5.00 25.62
CA MET A 202 0.10 4.57 24.45
C MET A 202 0.54 5.77 23.61
N GLU A 203 1.85 5.96 23.46
CA GLU A 203 2.44 7.01 22.63
C GLU A 203 2.16 6.82 21.14
N ILE A 204 2.21 7.89 20.35
CA ILE A 204 1.77 7.87 18.96
C ILE A 204 2.54 6.89 18.06
N PRO A 205 3.89 6.76 18.14
CA PRO A 205 4.59 5.74 17.34
C PRO A 205 4.18 4.32 17.69
N ALA A 206 3.82 4.02 18.93
CA ALA A 206 3.29 2.72 19.33
C ALA A 206 1.92 2.43 18.71
N ARG A 207 1.02 3.44 18.69
CA ARG A 207 -0.26 3.34 17.96
C ARG A 207 -0.04 3.17 16.46
N ALA A 208 0.95 3.88 15.92
CA ALA A 208 1.32 3.82 14.51
C ALA A 208 1.80 2.43 14.09
N THR A 209 2.59 1.74 14.91
CA THR A 209 2.97 0.34 14.68
C THR A 209 1.74 -0.56 14.51
N ILE A 210 0.75 -0.41 15.39
CA ILE A 210 -0.48 -1.20 15.36
C ILE A 210 -1.31 -0.86 14.12
N ALA A 211 -1.56 0.43 13.87
CA ALA A 211 -2.35 0.88 12.73
C ALA A 211 -1.71 0.50 11.38
N ASN A 212 -0.38 0.61 11.28
CA ASN A 212 0.41 0.22 10.11
C ASN A 212 0.19 -1.26 9.75
N MET A 213 0.40 -2.16 10.70
CA MET A 213 0.25 -3.59 10.46
C MET A 213 -1.20 -4.08 10.41
N GLY A 214 -2.17 -3.24 10.72
CA GLY A 214 -3.58 -3.49 10.44
C GLY A 214 -3.86 -3.81 8.96
N ALA A 215 -3.05 -3.26 8.06
CA ALA A 215 -3.08 -3.60 6.63
C ALA A 215 -2.82 -5.09 6.37
N GLU A 216 -2.03 -5.75 7.21
CA GLU A 216 -1.71 -7.18 7.05
C GLU A 216 -2.87 -8.11 7.43
N MET A 217 -3.86 -7.61 8.16
CA MET A 217 -5.13 -8.32 8.42
C MET A 217 -6.12 -8.20 7.26
N GLY A 218 -5.80 -7.41 6.23
CA GLY A 218 -6.72 -7.06 5.15
C GLY A 218 -7.75 -6.00 5.53
N ALA A 219 -7.55 -5.28 6.63
CA ALA A 219 -8.44 -4.22 7.09
C ALA A 219 -8.51 -3.04 6.10
N THR A 220 -9.66 -2.38 6.05
CA THR A 220 -9.78 -1.10 5.35
C THR A 220 -8.84 -0.07 5.94
N THR A 221 -8.85 0.05 7.28
CA THR A 221 -7.89 0.84 8.06
C THR A 221 -7.95 0.44 9.53
N SER A 222 -7.05 1.05 10.34
CA SER A 222 -7.06 0.98 11.81
C SER A 222 -6.99 2.40 12.33
N ILE A 223 -7.67 2.71 13.43
CA ILE A 223 -7.75 4.08 13.94
C ILE A 223 -7.72 4.13 15.47
N PHE A 224 -7.15 5.19 16.00
CA PHE A 224 -7.08 5.53 17.42
C PHE A 224 -7.74 6.88 17.69
N PRO A 225 -8.21 7.15 18.92
CA PRO A 225 -8.78 8.44 19.27
C PRO A 225 -7.71 9.56 19.24
N ALA A 226 -8.13 10.76 18.87
CA ALA A 226 -7.31 11.94 18.99
C ALA A 226 -7.45 12.53 20.40
N ASP A 227 -6.73 11.98 21.34
CA ASP A 227 -6.74 12.27 22.77
C ASP A 227 -5.54 13.13 23.22
N ALA A 228 -5.27 13.15 24.52
CA ALA A 228 -4.16 13.89 25.12
C ALA A 228 -2.78 13.47 24.57
N GLN A 229 -2.59 12.20 24.20
CA GLN A 229 -1.34 11.73 23.60
C GLN A 229 -1.13 12.34 22.19
N VAL A 230 -2.19 12.45 21.39
CA VAL A 230 -2.11 13.15 20.09
C VAL A 230 -1.80 14.63 20.29
N LYS A 231 -2.39 15.28 21.30
CA LYS A 231 -2.09 16.67 21.65
C LYS A 231 -0.61 16.85 22.00
N ARG A 232 -0.07 15.99 22.88
CA ARG A 232 1.36 15.98 23.26
C ARG A 232 2.25 15.78 22.04
N PHE A 233 1.94 14.78 21.21
CA PHE A 233 2.71 14.48 20.01
C PHE A 233 2.74 15.66 19.02
N LEU A 234 1.59 16.25 18.69
CA LEU A 234 1.54 17.38 17.77
C LEU A 234 2.27 18.62 18.33
N ALA A 235 2.21 18.83 19.64
CA ALA A 235 2.98 19.88 20.30
C ALA A 235 4.49 19.63 20.20
N ALA A 236 4.95 18.38 20.45
CA ALA A 236 6.35 17.97 20.29
C ALA A 236 6.84 18.14 18.85
N GLN A 237 5.94 18.01 17.87
CA GLN A 237 6.19 18.24 16.45
C GLN A 237 6.07 19.72 16.02
N GLY A 238 5.89 20.66 16.99
CA GLY A 238 5.74 22.09 16.69
C GLY A 238 4.45 22.45 15.95
N ARG A 239 3.39 21.62 16.09
CA ARG A 239 2.10 21.76 15.40
C ARG A 239 0.91 21.66 16.37
N PRO A 240 0.91 22.36 17.51
CA PRO A 240 -0.18 22.28 18.48
C PRO A 240 -1.53 22.73 17.92
N GLU A 241 -1.53 23.60 16.91
CA GLU A 241 -2.72 24.12 16.22
C GLU A 241 -3.44 23.07 15.38
N ALA A 242 -2.75 22.00 14.97
CA ALA A 242 -3.33 20.92 14.21
C ALA A 242 -4.18 19.96 15.08
N TYR A 243 -4.10 20.10 16.39
CA TYR A 243 -4.85 19.24 17.30
C TYR A 243 -6.34 19.64 17.36
N THR A 244 -7.18 18.63 17.21
CA THR A 244 -8.59 18.68 17.55
C THR A 244 -8.92 17.40 18.31
N GLU A 245 -9.54 17.52 19.46
CA GLU A 245 -10.00 16.33 20.19
C GLU A 245 -11.09 15.61 19.42
N LEU A 246 -10.92 14.31 19.25
CA LEU A 246 -11.88 13.49 18.52
C LEU A 246 -11.93 12.09 19.14
N LEU A 247 -12.98 11.84 19.91
CA LEU A 247 -13.20 10.62 20.68
C LEU A 247 -14.49 9.93 20.21
N PRO A 248 -14.61 8.60 20.36
CA PRO A 248 -15.92 7.95 20.24
C PRO A 248 -16.87 8.45 21.32
N ASP A 249 -18.18 8.35 21.11
CA ASP A 249 -19.15 8.60 22.14
C ASP A 249 -19.06 7.53 23.24
N GLU A 250 -19.45 7.85 24.49
CA GLU A 250 -19.38 6.88 25.59
C GLU A 250 -20.28 5.66 25.37
N ASP A 251 -21.41 5.85 24.67
CA ASP A 251 -22.36 4.82 24.27
C ASP A 251 -22.20 4.41 22.78
N ALA A 252 -20.99 4.56 22.22
CA ALA A 252 -20.71 4.22 20.83
C ALA A 252 -21.02 2.74 20.54
N GLU A 253 -21.71 2.51 19.44
CA GLU A 253 -22.04 1.17 18.96
C GLU A 253 -21.00 0.66 17.98
N TYR A 254 -20.67 -0.64 18.08
CA TYR A 254 -19.71 -1.35 17.26
C TYR A 254 -20.31 -2.65 16.74
N ASP A 255 -19.89 -3.07 15.55
CA ASP A 255 -20.34 -4.33 14.94
C ASP A 255 -19.79 -5.57 15.66
N GLU A 256 -18.63 -5.43 16.31
CA GLU A 256 -17.93 -6.50 17.02
C GLU A 256 -16.96 -5.90 18.05
N THR A 257 -16.59 -6.68 19.08
CA THR A 257 -15.59 -6.27 20.08
C THR A 257 -14.56 -7.36 20.28
N ILE A 258 -13.28 -6.98 20.30
CA ILE A 258 -12.13 -7.81 20.62
C ILE A 258 -11.46 -7.22 21.87
N ASP A 259 -11.36 -8.00 22.95
CA ASP A 259 -10.67 -7.60 24.17
C ASP A 259 -9.25 -8.16 24.18
N ILE A 260 -8.26 -7.30 24.50
CA ILE A 260 -6.85 -7.70 24.70
C ILE A 260 -6.35 -7.12 26.01
N ASN A 261 -5.91 -8.01 26.90
CA ASN A 261 -5.18 -7.63 28.11
C ASN A 261 -3.70 -7.62 27.83
N LEU A 262 -3.12 -6.42 27.76
CA LEU A 262 -1.68 -6.24 27.46
C LEU A 262 -0.76 -6.93 28.48
N SER A 263 -1.21 -7.12 29.73
CA SER A 263 -0.44 -7.77 30.78
C SER A 263 -0.25 -9.27 30.56
N GLU A 264 -1.04 -9.87 29.67
CA GLU A 264 -0.94 -11.29 29.30
C GLU A 264 -0.02 -11.52 28.10
N LEU A 265 0.35 -10.44 27.38
CA LEU A 265 1.24 -10.57 26.23
C LEU A 265 2.68 -10.83 26.68
N GLU A 266 3.34 -11.63 25.89
CA GLU A 266 4.77 -11.97 26.00
C GLU A 266 5.45 -11.74 24.65
N PRO A 267 6.80 -11.78 24.55
CA PRO A 267 7.48 -11.64 23.27
C PRO A 267 6.98 -12.66 22.24
N LEU A 268 6.52 -12.16 21.09
CA LEU A 268 5.93 -12.93 20.01
C LEU A 268 6.84 -12.95 18.78
N ILE A 269 6.69 -13.98 17.96
CA ILE A 269 7.36 -14.14 16.68
C ILE A 269 6.37 -14.56 15.61
N ALA A 270 6.37 -13.88 14.46
CA ALA A 270 5.66 -14.35 13.27
C ALA A 270 6.62 -15.19 12.41
N CYS A 271 6.26 -16.46 12.23
CA CYS A 271 7.04 -17.41 11.46
C CYS A 271 6.78 -17.32 9.95
N PRO A 272 7.72 -17.76 9.09
CA PRO A 272 7.53 -17.80 7.65
C PRO A 272 6.31 -18.67 7.25
N HIS A 273 5.57 -18.34 6.20
CA HIS A 273 5.75 -17.21 5.27
C HIS A 273 4.52 -16.30 5.29
N GLN A 274 3.94 -16.09 6.47
CA GLN A 274 2.76 -15.24 6.67
C GLN A 274 2.85 -14.51 8.02
N PRO A 275 2.43 -13.25 8.12
CA PRO A 275 2.54 -12.46 9.34
C PRO A 275 1.56 -12.87 10.45
N ASP A 276 0.56 -13.72 10.14
CA ASP A 276 -0.40 -14.29 11.09
C ASP A 276 0.04 -15.67 11.66
N ASN A 277 1.16 -16.22 11.16
CA ASN A 277 1.75 -17.43 11.72
C ASN A 277 2.53 -17.12 13.01
N VAL A 278 1.82 -16.66 14.03
CA VAL A 278 2.36 -16.10 15.26
C VAL A 278 2.34 -17.11 16.40
N MET A 279 3.43 -17.14 17.17
CA MET A 279 3.56 -17.92 18.42
C MET A 279 4.42 -17.16 19.43
N PRO A 280 4.39 -17.55 20.72
CA PRO A 280 5.38 -17.08 21.70
C PRO A 280 6.80 -17.37 21.23
N LEU A 281 7.71 -16.38 21.37
CA LEU A 281 9.07 -16.48 20.85
C LEU A 281 9.83 -17.64 21.51
N HIS A 282 9.60 -17.90 22.81
CA HIS A 282 10.25 -18.99 23.55
C HIS A 282 9.82 -20.40 23.07
N GLN A 283 8.66 -20.50 22.35
CA GLN A 283 8.17 -21.77 21.78
C GLN A 283 8.69 -22.01 20.37
N ALA A 284 9.25 -20.98 19.72
CA ALA A 284 9.80 -21.13 18.39
C ALA A 284 11.05 -22.01 18.40
N GLU A 285 11.14 -22.95 17.45
CA GLU A 285 12.34 -23.76 17.27
C GLU A 285 13.55 -22.85 17.06
N LYS A 286 14.56 -22.96 17.94
CA LYS A 286 15.80 -22.17 17.83
C LYS A 286 16.51 -22.46 16.52
N LYS A 287 16.73 -21.40 15.73
CA LYS A 287 17.45 -21.48 14.46
C LYS A 287 18.63 -20.52 14.48
N ARG A 288 19.70 -20.90 13.78
CA ARG A 288 20.82 -19.99 13.53
C ARG A 288 20.34 -18.87 12.60
N VAL A 289 20.53 -17.62 13.02
CA VAL A 289 20.14 -16.41 12.30
C VAL A 289 21.37 -15.83 11.59
N GLN A 290 21.25 -15.52 10.30
CA GLN A 290 22.33 -14.91 9.51
C GLN A 290 22.11 -13.43 9.26
N GLN A 291 20.86 -12.94 9.38
CA GLN A 291 20.57 -11.53 9.15
C GLN A 291 19.55 -11.00 10.14
N VAL A 292 19.81 -9.80 10.67
CA VAL A 292 18.84 -9.03 11.45
C VAL A 292 18.68 -7.65 10.82
N PHE A 293 17.43 -7.20 10.65
CA PHE A 293 17.08 -5.86 10.23
C PHE A 293 16.15 -5.21 11.25
N ILE A 294 16.59 -4.10 11.82
CA ILE A 294 15.82 -3.26 12.75
C ILE A 294 15.42 -1.98 12.02
N GLY A 295 14.13 -1.66 11.98
CA GLY A 295 13.65 -0.49 11.27
C GLY A 295 12.32 -0.70 10.57
N SER A 296 12.13 -0.03 9.44
CA SER A 296 10.91 0.12 8.63
C SER A 296 9.89 1.11 9.21
N CYS A 297 8.84 1.43 8.42
CA CYS A 297 7.76 2.29 8.91
C CYS A 297 7.03 1.76 10.14
N THR A 298 7.20 0.47 10.46
CA THR A 298 6.54 -0.19 11.59
C THR A 298 7.27 0.09 12.90
N ASN A 299 8.58 -0.12 12.94
CA ASN A 299 9.38 -0.03 14.17
C ASN A 299 10.72 0.66 13.93
N ALA A 300 10.67 1.96 13.71
CA ALA A 300 11.85 2.81 13.56
C ALA A 300 11.68 4.19 14.23
N SER A 301 10.78 4.28 15.22
CA SER A 301 10.62 5.47 16.05
C SER A 301 11.86 5.72 16.93
N TYR A 302 11.89 6.87 17.58
CA TYR A 302 12.95 7.15 18.54
C TYR A 302 12.99 6.09 19.65
N ALA A 303 11.84 5.79 20.27
CA ALA A 303 11.78 4.82 21.36
C ALA A 303 12.15 3.39 20.89
N ASP A 304 11.69 2.96 19.70
CA ASP A 304 12.05 1.64 19.15
C ASP A 304 13.57 1.46 19.03
N ILE A 305 14.25 2.44 18.42
CA ILE A 305 15.68 2.36 18.16
C ILE A 305 16.49 2.58 19.44
N ALA A 306 16.06 3.48 20.33
CA ALA A 306 16.72 3.71 21.61
C ALA A 306 16.67 2.46 22.51
N LYS A 307 15.52 1.77 22.57
CA LYS A 307 15.38 0.49 23.30
C LYS A 307 16.27 -0.59 22.72
N ALA A 308 16.29 -0.75 21.40
CA ALA A 308 17.19 -1.70 20.74
C ALA A 308 18.67 -1.38 21.04
N ALA A 309 19.07 -0.09 21.01
CA ALA A 309 20.43 0.33 21.34
C ALA A 309 20.80 0.00 22.78
N LEU A 310 19.86 0.14 23.74
CA LEU A 310 20.09 -0.26 25.13
C LEU A 310 20.26 -1.76 25.31
N VAL A 311 19.59 -2.59 24.53
CA VAL A 311 19.81 -4.04 24.51
C VAL A 311 21.23 -4.35 24.02
N PHE A 312 21.72 -3.61 22.99
CA PHE A 312 23.10 -3.78 22.51
C PHE A 312 24.18 -3.26 23.46
N LYS A 313 23.84 -2.39 24.40
CA LYS A 313 24.84 -1.72 25.27
C LYS A 313 25.76 -2.73 25.99
N GLY A 314 27.07 -2.65 25.68
CA GLY A 314 28.09 -3.54 26.25
C GLY A 314 28.16 -4.94 25.60
N HIS A 315 27.42 -5.14 24.49
CA HIS A 315 27.42 -6.37 23.72
C HIS A 315 27.79 -6.08 22.25
N HIS A 316 28.19 -7.12 21.52
CA HIS A 316 28.46 -7.05 20.09
C HIS A 316 27.51 -7.95 19.31
N VAL A 317 27.25 -7.60 18.08
CA VAL A 317 26.56 -8.45 17.12
C VAL A 317 27.34 -9.76 16.96
N ASN A 318 26.66 -10.89 16.96
CA ASN A 318 27.26 -12.21 16.77
C ASN A 318 28.01 -12.25 15.43
N GLU A 319 29.17 -12.88 15.40
CA GLU A 319 30.08 -12.93 14.23
C GLU A 319 29.44 -13.51 12.96
N ASP A 320 28.44 -14.39 13.13
CA ASP A 320 27.70 -15.00 12.01
C ASP A 320 26.48 -14.17 11.54
N VAL A 321 26.18 -13.04 12.19
CA VAL A 321 24.98 -12.24 11.92
C VAL A 321 25.32 -10.92 11.23
N SER A 322 24.69 -10.67 10.10
CA SER A 322 24.69 -9.33 9.49
C SER A 322 23.54 -8.51 10.08
N CYS A 323 23.83 -7.64 11.03
CA CYS A 323 22.82 -6.76 11.65
C CYS A 323 22.82 -5.37 11.02
N THR A 324 21.62 -4.86 10.69
CA THR A 324 21.42 -3.54 10.10
C THR A 324 20.29 -2.79 10.78
N CYS A 325 20.39 -1.45 10.80
CA CYS A 325 19.36 -0.56 11.34
C CYS A 325 19.07 0.58 10.36
N ALA A 326 17.78 0.85 10.12
CA ALA A 326 17.29 2.01 9.37
C ALA A 326 16.30 2.81 10.23
N VAL A 327 16.57 4.09 10.43
CA VAL A 327 15.76 5.00 11.25
C VAL A 327 14.64 5.60 10.40
N SER A 328 13.52 6.00 11.02
CA SER A 328 12.33 6.42 10.30
C SER A 328 12.42 7.82 9.65
N SER A 329 13.23 8.74 10.22
CA SER A 329 13.37 10.10 9.68
C SER A 329 14.67 10.77 10.11
N LYS A 330 15.07 11.82 9.37
CA LYS A 330 16.21 12.69 9.71
C LYS A 330 16.06 13.27 11.11
N GLN A 331 14.85 13.67 11.49
CA GLN A 331 14.53 14.23 12.79
C GLN A 331 14.83 13.23 13.92
N VAL A 332 14.32 12.01 13.79
CA VAL A 332 14.56 10.91 14.74
C VAL A 332 16.05 10.53 14.79
N TYR A 333 16.70 10.45 13.64
CA TYR A 333 18.13 10.14 13.56
C TYR A 333 19.00 11.17 14.32
N ARG A 334 18.70 12.47 14.13
CA ARG A 334 19.40 13.56 14.85
C ARG A 334 19.23 13.47 16.36
N GLN A 335 18.01 13.12 16.83
CA GLN A 335 17.75 12.96 18.25
C GLN A 335 18.52 11.77 18.84
N LEU A 336 18.48 10.61 18.17
CA LEU A 336 19.23 9.41 18.56
C LEU A 336 20.75 9.67 18.61
N MET A 337 21.29 10.49 17.69
CA MET A 337 22.71 10.90 17.72
C MET A 337 23.04 11.73 18.96
N ARG A 338 22.18 12.71 19.28
CA ARG A 338 22.39 13.61 20.45
C ARG A 338 22.38 12.85 21.77
N ASP A 339 21.51 11.84 21.85
CA ASP A 339 21.32 11.03 23.07
C ASP A 339 22.30 9.83 23.14
N GLY A 340 23.22 9.69 22.17
CA GLY A 340 24.28 8.67 22.16
C GLY A 340 23.84 7.28 21.71
N TYR A 341 22.60 7.08 21.31
CA TYR A 341 22.11 5.75 20.89
C TYR A 341 22.71 5.27 19.56
N VAL A 342 23.05 6.20 18.67
CA VAL A 342 23.73 5.87 17.41
C VAL A 342 25.13 5.32 17.68
N GLU A 343 25.87 5.91 18.62
CA GLU A 343 27.18 5.42 19.06
C GLU A 343 27.09 3.99 19.63
N MET A 344 26.10 3.71 20.49
CA MET A 344 25.87 2.36 21.03
C MET A 344 25.63 1.31 19.93
N LEU A 345 24.88 1.66 18.88
CA LEU A 345 24.64 0.75 17.75
C LEU A 345 25.92 0.49 16.96
N LEU A 346 26.72 1.53 16.70
CA LEU A 346 28.00 1.40 16.00
C LEU A 346 29.01 0.58 16.78
N ASP A 347 29.14 0.83 18.08
CA ASP A 347 30.03 0.07 18.99
C ASP A 347 29.65 -1.41 19.02
N ALA A 348 28.36 -1.72 18.93
CA ALA A 348 27.89 -3.10 18.85
C ALA A 348 28.14 -3.76 17.49
N GLY A 349 28.57 -3.01 16.46
CA GLY A 349 28.81 -3.53 15.11
C GLY A 349 27.54 -3.56 14.23
N VAL A 350 26.50 -2.81 14.58
CA VAL A 350 25.30 -2.63 13.75
C VAL A 350 25.61 -1.69 12.57
N ARG A 351 25.30 -2.12 11.35
CA ARG A 351 25.44 -1.28 10.17
C ARG A 351 24.21 -0.35 10.02
N LEU A 352 24.45 0.93 9.97
CA LEU A 352 23.39 1.90 9.73
C LEU A 352 23.12 2.02 8.22
N LEU A 353 21.84 1.98 7.87
CA LEU A 353 21.37 2.13 6.50
C LEU A 353 20.80 3.52 6.27
N GLU A 354 20.51 3.84 5.02
CA GLU A 354 19.81 5.07 4.66
C GLU A 354 18.43 5.16 5.31
N ILE A 355 17.99 6.39 5.54
CA ILE A 355 16.66 6.72 6.06
C ILE A 355 15.64 6.47 4.95
N ALA A 356 15.24 5.22 4.76
CA ALA A 356 14.40 4.78 3.65
C ALA A 356 13.54 3.58 4.01
N CYS A 357 12.44 3.41 3.27
CA CYS A 357 11.61 2.21 3.32
C CYS A 357 12.23 1.02 2.57
N GLY A 358 13.14 1.27 1.63
CA GLY A 358 13.74 0.29 0.73
C GLY A 358 14.26 -1.00 1.37
N PRO A 359 14.98 -0.97 2.50
CA PRO A 359 15.48 -2.19 3.16
C PRO A 359 14.38 -3.20 3.53
N CYS A 360 13.17 -2.74 3.84
CA CYS A 360 12.01 -3.61 4.08
C CYS A 360 11.63 -4.42 2.83
N CYS A 361 11.83 -3.85 1.63
CA CYS A 361 11.52 -4.45 0.33
C CYS A 361 12.74 -5.07 -0.36
N ALA A 362 13.80 -5.41 0.37
CA ALA A 362 15.03 -6.01 -0.16
C ALA A 362 16.04 -5.03 -0.78
N ILE A 363 15.75 -3.76 -0.92
CA ILE A 363 16.68 -2.79 -1.49
C ILE A 363 17.86 -2.61 -0.52
N GLY A 364 19.05 -3.11 -0.92
CA GLY A 364 20.27 -3.07 -0.11
C GLY A 364 20.35 -4.06 1.05
N GLN A 365 19.34 -4.91 1.30
CA GLN A 365 19.29 -5.82 2.46
C GLN A 365 18.57 -7.14 2.14
N THR A 366 19.02 -7.85 1.12
CA THR A 366 18.52 -9.18 0.74
C THR A 366 19.21 -10.26 1.59
N PRO A 367 18.48 -11.25 2.16
CA PRO A 367 19.08 -12.38 2.88
C PRO A 367 19.73 -13.40 1.92
N ALA A 368 20.67 -14.19 2.45
CA ALA A 368 21.33 -15.27 1.73
C ALA A 368 20.35 -16.37 1.28
N THR A 369 20.80 -17.23 0.35
CA THR A 369 20.05 -18.43 -0.06
C THR A 369 19.81 -19.31 1.14
N ASP A 370 18.55 -19.75 1.32
CA ASP A 370 18.05 -20.55 2.46
C ASP A 370 18.28 -19.91 3.83
N GLY A 371 18.71 -18.63 3.85
CA GLY A 371 19.06 -17.92 5.08
C GLY A 371 17.86 -17.63 5.98
N VAL A 372 18.13 -17.61 7.30
CA VAL A 372 17.18 -17.18 8.32
C VAL A 372 17.41 -15.71 8.63
N ALA A 373 16.38 -14.88 8.43
CA ALA A 373 16.44 -13.47 8.73
C ALA A 373 15.35 -13.06 9.72
N VAL A 374 15.72 -12.25 10.72
CA VAL A 374 14.81 -11.67 11.71
C VAL A 374 14.65 -10.19 11.41
N ARG A 375 13.42 -9.70 11.38
CA ARG A 375 13.11 -8.33 10.99
C ARG A 375 12.04 -7.70 11.87
N THR A 376 12.11 -6.40 12.05
CA THR A 376 11.07 -5.63 12.72
C THR A 376 10.08 -5.03 11.72
N SER A 377 10.20 -5.37 10.43
CA SER A 377 9.28 -4.97 9.37
C SER A 377 7.89 -5.60 9.51
N ASN A 378 7.00 -5.28 8.60
CA ASN A 378 5.58 -5.64 8.64
C ASN A 378 5.23 -6.92 7.89
N ARG A 379 6.08 -7.41 6.97
CA ARG A 379 5.77 -8.54 6.07
C ARG A 379 6.88 -9.57 6.01
N ASN A 380 6.48 -10.85 5.96
CA ASN A 380 7.38 -11.99 5.82
C ASN A 380 6.93 -12.98 4.75
N PHE A 381 6.14 -12.55 3.76
CA PHE A 381 5.73 -13.39 2.64
C PHE A 381 6.95 -13.94 1.89
N LYS A 382 6.77 -15.11 1.27
CA LYS A 382 7.83 -15.74 0.48
C LYS A 382 8.36 -14.79 -0.60
N GLY A 383 9.65 -14.54 -0.60
CA GLY A 383 10.30 -13.63 -1.55
C GLY A 383 10.22 -12.14 -1.19
N ARG A 384 9.49 -11.72 -0.15
CA ARG A 384 9.33 -10.31 0.23
C ARG A 384 10.67 -9.59 0.43
N ALA A 385 11.65 -10.26 0.98
CA ALA A 385 12.98 -9.71 1.20
C ALA A 385 13.96 -9.94 0.03
N GLY A 386 13.46 -10.22 -1.17
CA GLY A 386 14.26 -10.37 -2.40
C GLY A 386 14.69 -11.79 -2.71
N ASN A 387 14.73 -12.68 -1.70
CA ASN A 387 15.13 -14.08 -1.88
C ASN A 387 13.96 -15.01 -1.54
N PRO A 388 13.41 -15.80 -2.48
CA PRO A 388 12.27 -16.68 -2.23
C PRO A 388 12.59 -17.92 -1.42
N THR A 389 13.87 -18.28 -1.23
CA THR A 389 14.28 -19.43 -0.42
C THR A 389 14.52 -19.05 1.04
N ALA A 390 14.72 -17.75 1.34
CA ALA A 390 14.98 -17.28 2.69
C ALA A 390 13.73 -17.36 3.59
N LYS A 391 13.97 -17.59 4.88
CA LYS A 391 12.95 -17.68 5.92
C LYS A 391 12.96 -16.39 6.75
N ILE A 392 11.90 -15.59 6.61
CA ILE A 392 11.78 -14.29 7.27
C ILE A 392 10.88 -14.42 8.48
N TYR A 393 11.37 -13.98 9.64
CA TYR A 393 10.65 -13.94 10.91
C TYR A 393 10.43 -12.47 11.32
N LEU A 394 9.28 -12.17 11.93
CA LEU A 394 8.99 -10.83 12.43
C LEU A 394 8.94 -10.84 13.96
N VAL A 395 9.64 -9.88 14.55
CA VAL A 395 9.70 -9.68 16.02
C VAL A 395 9.76 -8.20 16.36
N SER A 396 9.67 -7.85 17.65
CA SER A 396 9.92 -6.50 18.17
C SER A 396 11.39 -6.07 18.04
N PRO A 397 11.70 -4.76 18.06
CA PRO A 397 13.08 -4.24 18.06
C PRO A 397 13.96 -4.82 19.16
N GLU A 398 13.43 -4.94 20.36
CA GLU A 398 14.11 -5.50 21.53
C GLU A 398 14.51 -6.96 21.31
N SER A 399 13.58 -7.78 20.80
CA SER A 399 13.85 -9.18 20.47
C SER A 399 14.78 -9.34 19.27
N ALA A 400 14.71 -8.40 18.29
CA ALA A 400 15.64 -8.39 17.17
C ALA A 400 17.07 -8.08 17.60
N ALA A 401 17.26 -7.10 18.50
CA ALA A 401 18.57 -6.77 19.07
C ALA A 401 19.16 -7.94 19.86
N ALA A 402 18.38 -8.56 20.74
CA ALA A 402 18.80 -9.73 21.49
C ALA A 402 19.17 -10.90 20.57
N THR A 403 18.37 -11.16 19.56
CA THR A 403 18.64 -12.19 18.54
C THR A 403 19.95 -11.91 17.78
N ALA A 404 20.23 -10.63 17.46
CA ALA A 404 21.48 -10.26 16.79
C ALA A 404 22.72 -10.51 17.66
N ILE A 405 22.61 -10.36 18.97
CA ILE A 405 23.70 -10.63 19.93
C ILE A 405 23.94 -12.14 20.07
N VAL A 406 22.87 -12.92 20.24
CA VAL A 406 22.98 -14.37 20.52
C VAL A 406 23.24 -15.18 19.24
N GLY A 407 22.75 -14.74 18.08
CA GLY A 407 22.82 -15.48 16.82
C GLY A 407 21.70 -16.53 16.66
N THR A 408 20.78 -16.61 17.64
CA THR A 408 19.54 -17.43 17.61
C THR A 408 18.43 -16.65 18.26
N PHE A 409 17.16 -17.06 18.08
CA PHE A 409 16.00 -16.34 18.65
C PHE A 409 16.17 -16.13 20.17
N ALA A 410 16.08 -14.87 20.59
CA ALA A 410 16.23 -14.44 21.97
C ALA A 410 15.36 -13.22 22.28
N THR A 411 15.03 -13.04 23.56
CA THR A 411 14.30 -11.88 24.10
C THR A 411 15.27 -10.88 24.73
N ALA A 412 14.82 -9.63 24.92
CA ALA A 412 15.60 -8.64 25.65
C ALA A 412 15.91 -9.09 27.10
N GLU A 413 15.00 -9.83 27.73
CA GLU A 413 15.19 -10.39 29.06
C GLU A 413 16.35 -11.40 29.12
N ASP A 414 16.56 -12.20 28.06
CA ASP A 414 17.69 -13.14 27.95
C ASP A 414 19.07 -12.44 28.01
N ILE A 415 19.13 -11.17 27.57
CA ILE A 415 20.35 -10.35 27.57
C ILE A 415 20.46 -9.51 28.84
N MET A 416 19.37 -8.83 29.21
CA MET A 416 19.38 -7.79 30.23
C MET A 416 18.98 -8.32 31.64
N GLY A 417 18.35 -9.49 31.71
CA GLY A 417 17.80 -10.04 32.96
C GLY A 417 16.79 -9.06 33.56
N GLU A 418 16.87 -8.81 34.86
CA GLU A 418 16.00 -7.85 35.56
C GLU A 418 16.13 -6.39 35.09
N ASN A 419 17.25 -6.03 34.44
CA ASN A 419 17.48 -4.69 33.89
C ASN A 419 16.61 -4.39 32.67
N VAL A 420 15.89 -5.37 32.13
CA VAL A 420 14.92 -5.17 31.02
C VAL A 420 13.89 -4.09 31.35
N LYS A 421 13.61 -3.87 32.64
CA LYS A 421 12.70 -2.80 33.13
C LYS A 421 13.18 -1.38 32.77
N ILE A 422 14.46 -1.20 32.46
CA ILE A 422 15.00 0.11 32.04
C ILE A 422 14.38 0.54 30.72
N LEU A 423 14.01 -0.40 29.86
CA LEU A 423 13.38 -0.13 28.58
C LEU A 423 12.03 0.62 28.73
N ASP A 424 11.33 0.43 29.85
CA ASP A 424 10.06 1.11 30.14
C ASP A 424 10.24 2.63 30.43
N SER A 425 11.46 3.07 30.71
CA SER A 425 11.78 4.49 30.93
C SER A 425 12.06 5.26 29.64
N ILE A 426 12.11 4.58 28.52
CA ILE A 426 12.37 5.22 27.22
C ILE A 426 11.04 5.64 26.61
N HIS A 427 10.92 6.95 26.44
CA HIS A 427 9.74 7.61 25.86
C HIS A 427 10.14 8.45 24.65
N GLU A 428 9.13 8.79 23.82
CA GLU A 428 9.31 9.75 22.74
C GLU A 428 9.65 11.14 23.34
N PRO A 429 10.53 11.91 22.66
CA PRO A 429 10.91 13.25 23.13
C PRO A 429 9.71 14.20 23.26
N ASP A 430 9.69 15.02 24.29
CA ASP A 430 8.68 16.08 24.47
C ASP A 430 8.83 17.23 23.46
N GLN A 431 9.99 17.33 22.82
CA GLN A 431 10.28 18.30 21.79
C GLN A 431 11.33 17.74 20.82
N TYR A 432 11.07 17.90 19.53
CA TYR A 432 12.01 17.58 18.47
C TYR A 432 12.67 18.86 17.91
N ASP A 433 13.86 18.69 17.36
CA ASP A 433 14.52 19.72 16.55
C ASP A 433 13.95 19.70 15.13
N ILE A 434 13.01 20.59 14.88
CA ILE A 434 12.26 20.66 13.64
C ILE A 434 13.11 21.31 12.53
N ASP A 435 13.26 20.58 11.42
CA ASP A 435 13.94 21.07 10.23
C ASP A 435 13.22 20.59 8.98
N ASP A 436 12.36 21.44 8.45
CA ASP A 436 11.55 21.19 7.26
C ASP A 436 12.25 21.55 5.94
N SER A 437 13.56 21.86 5.96
CA SER A 437 14.34 22.25 4.76
C SER A 437 14.33 21.22 3.64
N MET A 438 14.01 19.96 3.94
CA MET A 438 13.88 18.88 2.96
C MET A 438 12.45 18.66 2.46
N ILE A 439 11.48 19.47 2.92
CA ILE A 439 10.11 19.50 2.44
C ILE A 439 9.95 20.71 1.52
N LEU A 440 9.77 20.45 0.22
CA LEU A 440 9.54 21.53 -0.73
C LEU A 440 8.05 21.84 -0.78
N PRO A 441 7.64 23.08 -0.49
CA PRO A 441 6.23 23.47 -0.56
C PRO A 441 5.76 23.58 -2.03
N PRO A 442 4.44 23.54 -2.26
CA PRO A 442 3.86 23.82 -3.56
C PRO A 442 4.22 25.23 -4.03
N LEU A 443 4.49 25.36 -5.33
CA LEU A 443 4.68 26.68 -5.95
C LEU A 443 3.35 27.44 -6.07
N SER A 444 3.41 28.75 -6.19
CA SER A 444 2.24 29.55 -6.59
C SER A 444 1.71 29.11 -7.97
N PRO A 445 0.44 29.33 -8.30
CA PRO A 445 -0.10 28.99 -9.61
C PRO A 445 0.69 29.61 -10.77
N GLU A 446 1.15 30.86 -10.63
CA GLU A 446 1.93 31.57 -11.66
C GLU A 446 3.33 30.97 -11.86
N GLU A 447 3.99 30.52 -10.78
CA GLU A 447 5.28 29.86 -10.86
C GLU A 447 5.13 28.43 -11.40
N ALA A 448 4.11 27.71 -10.93
CA ALA A 448 3.81 26.33 -11.35
C ALA A 448 3.49 26.27 -12.85
N ALA A 449 2.80 27.29 -13.40
CA ALA A 449 2.49 27.37 -14.83
C ALA A 449 3.75 27.35 -15.72
N LYS A 450 4.86 27.89 -15.22
CA LYS A 450 6.16 27.98 -15.94
C LYS A 450 7.01 26.71 -15.80
N VAL A 451 6.62 25.77 -14.94
CA VAL A 451 7.38 24.54 -14.72
C VAL A 451 7.22 23.61 -15.91
N GLU A 452 8.32 23.19 -16.49
CA GLU A 452 8.38 22.08 -17.44
C GLU A 452 8.58 20.76 -16.69
N ILE A 453 7.75 19.75 -17.01
CA ILE A 453 7.91 18.41 -16.44
C ILE A 453 9.06 17.71 -17.16
N VAL A 454 10.11 17.34 -16.42
CA VAL A 454 11.29 16.67 -16.93
C VAL A 454 11.07 15.17 -16.93
N ARG A 455 11.19 14.51 -18.09
CA ARG A 455 11.04 13.05 -18.24
C ARG A 455 12.34 12.42 -18.67
N GLY A 456 12.77 11.42 -17.94
CA GLY A 456 13.81 10.51 -18.41
C GLY A 456 13.35 9.65 -19.60
N PRO A 457 14.27 9.06 -20.36
CA PRO A 457 13.94 8.26 -21.55
C PRO A 457 13.00 7.09 -21.28
N ASN A 458 13.02 6.56 -20.07
CA ASN A 458 12.18 5.44 -19.64
C ASN A 458 10.73 5.84 -19.31
N ILE A 459 10.44 7.11 -19.05
CA ILE A 459 9.12 7.60 -18.63
C ILE A 459 8.31 7.97 -19.87
N LYS A 460 7.26 7.21 -20.16
CA LYS A 460 6.38 7.41 -21.31
C LYS A 460 4.98 7.86 -20.86
N PHE A 461 4.29 8.63 -21.72
CA PHE A 461 2.91 9.00 -21.46
C PHE A 461 2.02 7.77 -21.27
N LEU A 462 1.06 7.90 -20.36
CA LEU A 462 0.10 6.82 -20.13
C LEU A 462 -0.82 6.67 -21.34
N PRO A 463 -0.96 5.47 -21.90
CA PRO A 463 -1.92 5.24 -22.99
C PRO A 463 -3.35 5.34 -22.44
N VAL A 464 -4.18 6.13 -23.11
CA VAL A 464 -5.60 6.30 -22.77
C VAL A 464 -6.43 5.61 -23.86
N PRO A 465 -7.21 4.57 -23.56
CA PRO A 465 -7.97 3.84 -24.57
C PRO A 465 -9.14 4.67 -25.11
N GLU A 466 -9.56 4.36 -26.35
CA GLU A 466 -10.76 4.94 -26.95
C GLU A 466 -12.02 4.23 -26.46
N PRO A 467 -13.16 4.92 -26.42
CA PRO A 467 -14.47 4.30 -26.15
C PRO A 467 -14.73 3.10 -27.06
N PRO A 468 -15.47 2.07 -26.59
CA PRO A 468 -15.82 0.94 -27.42
C PRO A 468 -16.63 1.40 -28.65
N GLN A 469 -16.32 0.83 -29.80
CA GLN A 469 -17.06 1.04 -31.05
C GLN A 469 -18.42 0.34 -31.02
N GLU A 470 -19.29 0.64 -31.99
CA GLU A 470 -20.59 -0.03 -32.11
C GLU A 470 -20.45 -1.50 -32.54
N THR A 471 -19.44 -1.80 -33.33
CA THR A 471 -19.13 -3.15 -33.79
C THR A 471 -17.71 -3.52 -33.40
N LEU A 472 -17.50 -4.73 -32.96
CA LEU A 472 -16.16 -5.27 -32.68
C LEU A 472 -15.92 -6.52 -33.51
N ASP A 473 -14.94 -6.44 -34.43
CA ASP A 473 -14.34 -7.59 -35.11
C ASP A 473 -12.94 -7.79 -34.54
N ALA A 474 -12.71 -8.89 -33.84
CA ALA A 474 -11.45 -9.10 -33.13
C ALA A 474 -11.09 -10.57 -33.05
N PRO A 475 -9.86 -10.97 -33.47
CA PRO A 475 -9.37 -12.31 -33.28
C PRO A 475 -9.01 -12.57 -31.81
N ILE A 476 -9.02 -13.86 -31.44
CA ILE A 476 -8.53 -14.32 -30.13
C ILE A 476 -7.01 -14.31 -30.15
N SER A 477 -6.40 -13.34 -29.44
CA SER A 477 -4.94 -13.24 -29.36
C SER A 477 -4.30 -14.26 -28.42
N PHE A 478 -5.04 -14.70 -27.39
CA PHE A 478 -4.57 -15.66 -26.41
C PHE A 478 -5.72 -16.43 -25.76
N LYS A 479 -5.57 -17.75 -25.62
CA LYS A 479 -6.44 -18.60 -24.81
C LYS A 479 -5.71 -19.03 -23.55
N ALA A 480 -6.07 -18.40 -22.43
CA ALA A 480 -5.47 -18.58 -21.12
C ALA A 480 -6.14 -19.74 -20.37
N ARG A 481 -5.35 -20.57 -19.71
CA ARG A 481 -5.79 -21.63 -18.80
C ARG A 481 -6.45 -21.05 -17.52
N ASP A 482 -6.92 -21.93 -16.64
CA ASP A 482 -7.39 -21.57 -15.29
C ASP A 482 -6.25 -21.02 -14.44
N ASN A 483 -6.62 -20.12 -13.49
CA ASN A 483 -5.74 -19.56 -12.48
C ASN A 483 -4.52 -18.78 -13.03
N VAL A 484 -4.67 -18.12 -14.17
CA VAL A 484 -3.64 -17.21 -14.67
C VAL A 484 -3.54 -16.00 -13.73
N SER A 485 -2.36 -15.78 -13.17
CA SER A 485 -2.10 -14.70 -12.23
C SER A 485 -1.74 -13.38 -12.93
N THR A 486 -1.83 -12.27 -12.20
CA THR A 486 -1.34 -10.97 -12.69
C THR A 486 0.16 -10.98 -13.00
N ASP A 487 0.94 -11.87 -12.36
CA ASP A 487 2.37 -12.05 -12.61
C ASP A 487 2.63 -12.87 -13.90
N ASP A 488 1.68 -13.70 -14.28
CA ASP A 488 1.70 -14.42 -15.54
C ASP A 488 1.35 -13.50 -16.72
N ILE A 489 0.41 -12.58 -16.50
CA ILE A 489 0.02 -11.57 -17.50
C ILE A 489 1.14 -10.56 -17.71
N THR A 490 1.71 -10.06 -16.61
CA THR A 490 2.81 -9.08 -16.66
C THR A 490 3.83 -9.40 -15.56
N PRO A 491 5.09 -9.72 -15.91
CA PRO A 491 6.12 -10.07 -14.94
C PRO A 491 6.38 -8.97 -13.90
N ALA A 492 6.80 -9.38 -12.69
CA ALA A 492 6.90 -8.51 -11.53
C ALA A 492 8.22 -8.60 -10.75
N SER A 493 9.25 -9.19 -11.31
CA SER A 493 10.57 -9.21 -10.66
C SER A 493 11.17 -7.79 -10.54
N ALA A 494 12.23 -7.67 -9.76
CA ALA A 494 12.96 -6.41 -9.59
C ALA A 494 13.39 -5.78 -10.93
N GLU A 495 13.78 -6.60 -11.90
CA GLU A 495 14.12 -6.19 -13.25
C GLU A 495 12.98 -5.44 -13.94
N PHE A 496 11.76 -5.98 -13.89
CA PHE A 496 10.58 -5.37 -14.49
C PHE A 496 10.05 -4.18 -13.70
N SER A 497 10.35 -4.11 -12.40
CA SER A 497 9.95 -2.99 -11.55
C SER A 497 10.56 -1.66 -12.01
N SER A 498 11.76 -1.67 -12.58
CA SER A 498 12.42 -0.47 -13.11
C SER A 498 11.83 0.04 -14.44
N MET A 499 10.94 -0.73 -15.09
CA MET A 499 10.31 -0.40 -16.36
C MET A 499 8.82 -0.02 -16.23
N ARG A 500 8.30 0.12 -15.02
CA ARG A 500 6.86 0.34 -14.75
C ARG A 500 6.28 1.56 -15.46
N SER A 501 7.05 2.63 -15.61
CA SER A 501 6.65 3.86 -16.28
C SER A 501 6.76 3.80 -17.81
N ASN A 502 7.20 2.67 -18.37
CA ASN A 502 7.36 2.45 -19.80
C ASN A 502 6.42 1.35 -20.29
N ILE A 503 5.13 1.66 -20.39
CA ILE A 503 4.11 0.72 -20.86
C ILE A 503 4.46 0.12 -22.23
N PRO A 504 4.93 0.89 -23.23
CA PRO A 504 5.37 0.33 -24.51
C PRO A 504 6.45 -0.75 -24.40
N LEU A 505 7.41 -0.59 -23.49
CA LEU A 505 8.46 -1.58 -23.26
C LEU A 505 7.94 -2.76 -22.43
N MET A 506 7.23 -2.46 -21.36
CA MET A 506 6.73 -3.51 -20.44
C MET A 506 5.70 -4.43 -21.08
N SER A 507 4.87 -3.90 -21.99
CA SER A 507 3.86 -4.68 -22.72
C SER A 507 4.46 -5.78 -23.58
N GLN A 508 5.72 -5.66 -24.02
CA GLN A 508 6.42 -6.68 -24.80
C GLN A 508 6.64 -7.98 -24.02
N TYR A 509 6.49 -7.95 -22.68
CA TYR A 509 6.67 -9.09 -21.81
C TYR A 509 5.34 -9.71 -21.34
N CYS A 510 4.19 -9.27 -21.90
CA CYS A 510 2.89 -9.88 -21.58
C CYS A 510 2.91 -11.36 -21.93
N TYR A 511 2.47 -12.20 -20.97
CA TYR A 511 2.43 -13.68 -21.07
C TYR A 511 3.76 -14.35 -21.46
N HIS A 512 4.87 -13.64 -21.37
CA HIS A 512 6.19 -14.11 -21.84
C HIS A 512 6.58 -15.53 -21.36
N ARG A 513 6.10 -15.94 -20.16
CA ARG A 513 6.35 -17.28 -19.61
C ARG A 513 5.58 -18.39 -20.31
N TYR A 514 4.46 -18.10 -20.95
CA TYR A 514 3.55 -19.06 -21.56
C TYR A 514 3.52 -18.94 -23.08
N ASP A 515 3.61 -17.74 -23.57
CA ASP A 515 3.54 -17.41 -24.99
C ASP A 515 4.44 -16.20 -25.29
N PRO A 516 5.74 -16.42 -25.51
CA PRO A 516 6.69 -15.34 -25.79
C PRO A 516 6.34 -14.48 -27.02
N GLU A 517 5.52 -15.02 -27.93
CA GLU A 517 5.10 -14.35 -29.17
C GLU A 517 3.79 -13.53 -29.01
N PHE A 518 3.13 -13.64 -27.86
CA PHE A 518 1.85 -12.96 -27.62
C PHE A 518 1.89 -11.47 -27.95
N ALA A 519 2.89 -10.76 -27.44
CA ALA A 519 2.97 -9.30 -27.60
C ALA A 519 3.12 -8.87 -29.06
N ALA A 520 3.94 -9.60 -29.83
CA ALA A 520 4.12 -9.35 -31.27
C ALA A 520 2.82 -9.63 -32.02
N ARG A 521 2.20 -10.77 -31.77
CA ARG A 521 0.94 -11.20 -32.40
C ARG A 521 -0.22 -10.26 -32.08
N ALA A 522 -0.42 -9.90 -30.82
CA ALA A 522 -1.49 -8.98 -30.41
C ALA A 522 -1.33 -7.59 -31.06
N LYS A 523 -0.09 -7.10 -31.15
CA LYS A 523 0.22 -5.84 -31.82
C LYS A 523 -0.03 -5.88 -33.33
N GLU A 524 0.28 -7.01 -34.01
CA GLU A 524 0.01 -7.20 -35.42
C GLU A 524 -1.49 -7.25 -35.70
N MET A 525 -2.28 -7.89 -34.84
CA MET A 525 -3.74 -7.93 -34.91
C MET A 525 -4.39 -6.53 -34.75
N GLY A 526 -3.72 -5.58 -34.07
CA GLY A 526 -4.19 -4.22 -33.85
C GLY A 526 -5.33 -4.10 -32.85
N GLN A 527 -6.33 -5.01 -32.93
CA GLN A 527 -7.36 -5.23 -31.90
C GLN A 527 -7.61 -6.71 -31.71
N SER A 528 -7.84 -7.11 -30.46
CA SER A 528 -7.99 -8.54 -30.12
C SER A 528 -8.79 -8.76 -28.85
N VAL A 529 -9.12 -10.04 -28.60
CA VAL A 529 -9.79 -10.50 -27.37
C VAL A 529 -8.92 -11.58 -26.72
N ILE A 530 -8.93 -11.64 -25.40
CA ILE A 530 -8.33 -12.73 -24.61
C ILE A 530 -9.44 -13.63 -24.09
N ILE A 531 -9.27 -14.93 -24.23
CA ILE A 531 -10.13 -15.95 -23.62
C ILE A 531 -9.47 -16.46 -22.35
N GLY A 532 -10.16 -16.37 -21.21
CA GLY A 532 -9.68 -16.81 -19.89
C GLY A 532 -10.42 -18.04 -19.34
N GLY A 533 -9.72 -18.85 -18.58
CA GLY A 533 -10.33 -19.93 -17.78
C GLY A 533 -10.92 -19.40 -16.46
N GLU A 534 -10.94 -20.26 -15.44
CA GLU A 534 -11.38 -19.88 -14.08
C GLU A 534 -10.35 -18.98 -13.39
N ASN A 535 -10.87 -18.04 -12.58
CA ASN A 535 -10.09 -17.19 -11.70
C ASN A 535 -8.96 -16.42 -12.43
N TYR A 536 -9.27 -15.91 -13.63
CA TYR A 536 -8.33 -15.15 -14.46
C TYR A 536 -7.91 -13.86 -13.78
N GLY A 537 -6.61 -13.55 -13.76
CA GLY A 537 -6.05 -12.34 -13.15
C GLY A 537 -5.93 -12.39 -11.63
N GLN A 538 -5.85 -13.60 -11.04
CA GLN A 538 -5.62 -13.74 -9.59
C GLN A 538 -4.29 -13.12 -9.14
N GLY A 539 -4.16 -12.80 -7.86
CA GLY A 539 -2.91 -12.33 -7.24
C GLY A 539 -2.94 -10.86 -6.86
N SER A 540 -1.91 -10.10 -7.21
CA SER A 540 -1.73 -8.73 -6.76
C SER A 540 -2.60 -7.71 -7.52
N SER A 541 -2.79 -6.52 -6.92
CA SER A 541 -3.60 -5.41 -7.45
C SER A 541 -2.92 -4.64 -8.61
N ARG A 542 -2.13 -5.30 -9.44
CA ARG A 542 -1.33 -4.63 -10.49
C ARG A 542 -2.16 -4.16 -11.67
N GLU A 543 -2.19 -2.85 -11.85
CA GLU A 543 -2.80 -2.20 -13.02
C GLU A 543 -2.12 -2.61 -14.34
N HIS A 544 -0.82 -2.91 -14.30
CA HIS A 544 -0.04 -3.34 -15.48
C HIS A 544 -0.59 -4.59 -16.15
N ALA A 545 -1.23 -5.50 -15.39
CA ALA A 545 -1.89 -6.67 -15.94
C ALA A 545 -3.15 -6.34 -16.79
N ALA A 546 -3.66 -5.13 -16.69
CA ALA A 546 -4.74 -4.63 -17.52
C ALA A 546 -4.24 -3.64 -18.59
N ILE A 547 -3.40 -2.68 -18.22
CA ILE A 547 -2.95 -1.61 -19.12
C ILE A 547 -1.99 -2.14 -20.21
N ASN A 548 -1.13 -3.12 -19.92
CA ASN A 548 -0.21 -3.66 -20.92
C ASN A 548 -0.91 -4.43 -22.05
N PRO A 549 -1.84 -5.39 -21.78
CA PRO A 549 -2.66 -5.98 -22.84
C PRO A 549 -3.50 -4.93 -23.57
N MET A 550 -4.09 -3.96 -22.87
CA MET A 550 -4.84 -2.86 -23.50
C MET A 550 -3.97 -2.10 -24.49
N TYR A 551 -2.73 -1.76 -24.12
CA TYR A 551 -1.78 -1.08 -25.02
C TYR A 551 -1.46 -1.89 -26.27
N LEU A 552 -1.45 -3.22 -26.19
CA LEU A 552 -1.26 -4.13 -27.32
C LEU A 552 -2.52 -4.32 -28.18
N GLY A 553 -3.64 -3.64 -27.84
CA GLY A 553 -4.87 -3.67 -28.61
C GLY A 553 -5.95 -4.61 -28.07
N VAL A 554 -5.77 -5.22 -26.91
CA VAL A 554 -6.80 -6.05 -26.28
C VAL A 554 -8.00 -5.18 -25.88
N LYS A 555 -9.20 -5.51 -26.40
CA LYS A 555 -10.46 -4.78 -26.18
C LYS A 555 -11.33 -5.42 -25.10
N ALA A 556 -11.28 -6.74 -24.99
CA ALA A 556 -12.08 -7.49 -24.03
C ALA A 556 -11.33 -8.71 -23.49
N VAL A 557 -11.71 -9.10 -22.28
CA VAL A 557 -11.36 -10.40 -21.69
C VAL A 557 -12.67 -11.16 -21.48
N ILE A 558 -12.79 -12.33 -22.07
CA ILE A 558 -13.93 -13.24 -21.92
C ILE A 558 -13.44 -14.45 -21.12
N ALA A 559 -13.95 -14.66 -19.92
CA ALA A 559 -13.45 -15.72 -19.03
C ALA A 559 -14.58 -16.52 -18.37
N LYS A 560 -14.24 -17.70 -17.83
CA LYS A 560 -15.17 -18.45 -16.96
C LYS A 560 -15.42 -17.68 -15.66
N SER A 561 -14.36 -17.13 -15.06
CA SER A 561 -14.44 -16.17 -13.94
C SER A 561 -13.22 -15.26 -13.91
N ILE A 562 -13.37 -14.04 -13.37
CA ILE A 562 -12.32 -13.03 -13.28
C ILE A 562 -12.12 -12.62 -11.83
N ALA A 563 -10.88 -12.57 -11.35
CA ALA A 563 -10.54 -12.13 -10.01
C ALA A 563 -11.01 -10.68 -9.77
N ARG A 564 -11.63 -10.44 -8.62
CA ARG A 564 -12.34 -9.18 -8.30
C ARG A 564 -11.50 -7.92 -8.56
N ILE A 565 -10.25 -7.89 -8.06
CA ILE A 565 -9.37 -6.72 -8.22
C ILE A 565 -8.99 -6.52 -9.69
N HIS A 566 -8.69 -7.60 -10.39
CA HIS A 566 -8.33 -7.53 -11.81
C HIS A 566 -9.49 -7.05 -12.68
N LYS A 567 -10.73 -7.48 -12.35
CA LYS A 567 -11.94 -6.97 -13.01
C LYS A 567 -12.02 -5.44 -12.92
N GLY A 568 -11.79 -4.88 -11.72
CA GLY A 568 -11.75 -3.42 -11.53
C GLY A 568 -10.64 -2.75 -12.36
N ASN A 569 -9.46 -3.34 -12.43
CA ASN A 569 -8.36 -2.81 -13.25
C ASN A 569 -8.69 -2.86 -14.76
N LEU A 570 -9.33 -3.91 -15.25
CA LEU A 570 -9.79 -3.99 -16.64
C LEU A 570 -10.76 -2.83 -16.96
N VAL A 571 -11.77 -2.63 -16.10
CA VAL A 571 -12.75 -1.52 -16.22
C VAL A 571 -12.03 -0.17 -16.23
N ASN A 572 -11.14 0.07 -15.29
CA ASN A 572 -10.39 1.33 -15.18
C ASN A 572 -9.59 1.67 -16.43
N HIS A 573 -9.09 0.64 -17.12
CA HIS A 573 -8.32 0.79 -18.35
C HIS A 573 -9.14 0.52 -19.63
N GLY A 574 -10.48 0.53 -19.56
CA GLY A 574 -11.36 0.43 -20.73
C GLY A 574 -11.34 -0.93 -21.44
N VAL A 575 -10.84 -1.98 -20.78
CA VAL A 575 -10.93 -3.35 -21.26
C VAL A 575 -12.21 -3.98 -20.72
N ILE A 576 -13.04 -4.54 -21.60
CA ILE A 576 -14.38 -5.02 -21.25
C ILE A 576 -14.27 -6.42 -20.60
N PRO A 577 -14.58 -6.58 -19.29
CA PRO A 577 -14.59 -7.90 -18.64
C PRO A 577 -15.93 -8.59 -18.86
N MET A 578 -15.91 -9.73 -19.56
CA MET A 578 -17.08 -10.53 -19.91
C MET A 578 -16.95 -11.94 -19.30
N LEU A 579 -18.06 -12.51 -18.87
CA LEU A 579 -18.11 -13.87 -18.33
C LEU A 579 -18.97 -14.76 -19.20
N PHE A 580 -18.52 -15.97 -19.51
CA PHE A 580 -19.32 -16.96 -20.20
C PHE A 580 -20.62 -17.25 -19.42
N GLU A 581 -21.77 -17.29 -20.11
CA GLU A 581 -23.02 -17.78 -19.51
C GLU A 581 -22.98 -19.32 -19.43
N ASP A 582 -22.44 -19.98 -20.46
CA ASP A 582 -22.14 -21.42 -20.45
C ASP A 582 -20.61 -21.60 -20.48
N GLY A 583 -20.05 -22.14 -19.42
CA GLY A 583 -18.60 -22.41 -19.33
C GLY A 583 -18.07 -23.39 -20.39
N ALA A 584 -18.95 -24.20 -21.01
CA ALA A 584 -18.58 -25.12 -22.09
C ALA A 584 -18.20 -24.39 -23.38
N ASP A 585 -18.65 -23.15 -23.58
CA ASP A 585 -18.28 -22.38 -24.78
C ASP A 585 -16.78 -22.04 -24.80
N TYR A 586 -16.14 -21.97 -23.64
CA TYR A 586 -14.68 -21.83 -23.53
C TYR A 586 -13.94 -22.92 -24.29
N ASP A 587 -14.42 -24.19 -24.23
CA ASP A 587 -13.74 -25.30 -24.81
C ASP A 587 -13.87 -25.33 -26.36
N ARG A 588 -14.91 -24.66 -26.89
CA ARG A 588 -15.19 -24.55 -28.33
C ARG A 588 -14.32 -23.54 -29.07
N LEU A 589 -13.79 -22.53 -28.31
CA LEU A 589 -12.98 -21.44 -28.86
C LEU A 589 -11.50 -21.82 -28.94
N GLU A 590 -10.81 -21.34 -29.96
CA GLU A 590 -9.37 -21.53 -30.15
C GLU A 590 -8.67 -20.19 -30.40
N GLN A 591 -7.38 -20.16 -30.12
CA GLN A 591 -6.55 -19.00 -30.46
C GLN A 591 -6.61 -18.76 -31.97
N THR A 592 -6.72 -17.51 -32.39
CA THR A 592 -6.91 -17.03 -33.77
C THR A 592 -8.34 -17.13 -34.34
N ASP A 593 -9.31 -17.71 -33.62
CA ASP A 593 -10.71 -17.61 -34.03
C ASP A 593 -11.16 -16.13 -34.11
N GLU A 594 -11.91 -15.79 -35.14
CA GLU A 594 -12.42 -14.43 -35.42
C GLU A 594 -13.77 -14.21 -34.74
N LEU A 595 -13.81 -13.34 -33.74
CA LEU A 595 -15.03 -12.99 -33.01
C LEU A 595 -15.67 -11.73 -33.58
N HIS A 596 -17.00 -11.69 -33.61
CA HIS A 596 -17.79 -10.57 -34.06
C HIS A 596 -18.89 -10.22 -33.06
N ILE A 597 -19.06 -8.94 -32.79
CA ILE A 597 -20.10 -8.38 -31.91
C ILE A 597 -20.72 -7.16 -32.59
N ASP A 598 -22.03 -7.21 -32.86
CA ASP A 598 -22.82 -6.05 -33.30
C ASP A 598 -23.42 -5.31 -32.11
N ASN A 599 -23.75 -4.01 -32.28
CA ASN A 599 -24.41 -3.18 -31.29
C ASN A 599 -23.74 -3.28 -29.90
N LEU A 600 -22.42 -3.35 -29.86
CA LEU A 600 -21.63 -3.65 -28.65
C LEU A 600 -21.96 -2.70 -27.50
N ARG A 601 -22.11 -1.39 -27.75
CA ARG A 601 -22.41 -0.39 -26.71
C ARG A 601 -23.77 -0.62 -26.05
N GLU A 602 -24.80 -0.92 -26.85
CA GLU A 602 -26.13 -1.23 -26.35
C GLU A 602 -26.13 -2.52 -25.53
N GLN A 603 -25.43 -3.55 -26.02
CA GLN A 603 -25.29 -4.84 -25.32
C GLN A 603 -24.50 -4.72 -24.03
N ILE A 604 -23.45 -3.87 -23.95
CA ILE A 604 -22.74 -3.56 -22.70
C ILE A 604 -23.71 -2.90 -21.70
N ALA A 605 -24.50 -1.93 -22.13
CA ALA A 605 -25.50 -1.28 -21.27
C ALA A 605 -26.56 -2.27 -20.76
N ALA A 606 -26.95 -3.26 -21.57
CA ALA A 606 -27.85 -4.35 -21.21
C ALA A 606 -27.17 -5.43 -20.35
N ARG A 607 -25.84 -5.38 -20.15
CA ARG A 607 -25.02 -6.35 -19.40
C ARG A 607 -25.04 -7.77 -19.96
N ARG A 608 -25.41 -7.94 -21.22
CA ARG A 608 -25.47 -9.23 -21.89
C ARG A 608 -25.09 -9.07 -23.35
N VAL A 609 -24.07 -9.81 -23.80
CA VAL A 609 -23.48 -9.66 -25.12
C VAL A 609 -23.57 -10.97 -25.88
N GLN A 610 -24.08 -10.93 -27.11
CA GLN A 610 -24.01 -12.04 -28.05
C GLN A 610 -22.75 -11.93 -28.90
N ILE A 611 -21.98 -12.98 -28.93
CA ILE A 611 -20.72 -13.06 -29.68
C ILE A 611 -20.85 -14.15 -30.73
N THR A 612 -20.44 -13.85 -31.94
CA THR A 612 -20.40 -14.80 -33.05
C THR A 612 -18.95 -15.14 -33.38
N ASP A 613 -18.60 -16.42 -33.32
CA ASP A 613 -17.38 -16.95 -33.91
C ASP A 613 -17.56 -17.11 -35.38
N LYS A 614 -16.94 -16.23 -36.18
CA LYS A 614 -17.00 -16.26 -37.63
C LYS A 614 -16.21 -17.44 -38.25
N THR A 615 -15.17 -17.89 -37.54
CA THR A 615 -14.32 -18.98 -37.99
C THR A 615 -15.05 -20.32 -37.97
N LYS A 616 -15.80 -20.58 -36.90
CA LYS A 616 -16.49 -21.86 -36.67
C LYS A 616 -18.00 -21.78 -36.90
N GLY A 617 -18.55 -20.58 -37.13
CA GLY A 617 -19.96 -20.38 -37.51
C GLY A 617 -20.96 -20.62 -36.38
N PHE A 618 -20.65 -20.29 -35.14
CA PHE A 618 -21.58 -20.39 -34.02
C PHE A 618 -21.64 -19.13 -33.20
N SER A 619 -22.72 -18.94 -32.43
CA SER A 619 -22.85 -17.83 -31.49
C SER A 619 -23.01 -18.34 -30.08
N PHE A 620 -22.54 -17.51 -29.09
CA PHE A 620 -22.65 -17.79 -27.67
C PHE A 620 -22.95 -16.50 -26.90
N TRP A 621 -23.35 -16.64 -25.64
CA TRP A 621 -23.70 -15.50 -24.81
C TRP A 621 -22.70 -15.33 -23.66
N VAL A 622 -22.43 -14.06 -23.36
CA VAL A 622 -21.63 -13.65 -22.21
C VAL A 622 -22.40 -12.60 -21.41
N LYS A 623 -22.13 -12.52 -20.12
CA LYS A 623 -22.70 -11.52 -19.19
C LYS A 623 -21.62 -10.57 -18.67
N LEU A 624 -22.04 -9.36 -18.26
CA LEU A 624 -21.19 -8.39 -17.57
C LEU A 624 -21.71 -8.21 -16.14
N GLU A 625 -20.94 -8.64 -15.15
CA GLU A 625 -21.25 -8.43 -13.74
C GLU A 625 -20.65 -7.10 -13.27
N LEU A 626 -21.20 -6.00 -13.80
CA LEU A 626 -20.76 -4.61 -13.58
C LEU A 626 -21.89 -3.79 -12.98
N THR A 627 -21.54 -2.83 -12.14
CA THR A 627 -22.45 -1.78 -11.63
C THR A 627 -22.75 -0.76 -12.73
N ASP A 628 -23.77 0.10 -12.55
CA ASP A 628 -24.11 1.16 -13.51
C ASP A 628 -22.92 2.09 -13.76
N LYS A 629 -22.17 2.41 -12.71
CA LYS A 629 -20.99 3.26 -12.80
C LYS A 629 -19.84 2.59 -13.54
N GLU A 630 -19.60 1.30 -13.32
CA GLU A 630 -18.59 0.53 -14.06
C GLU A 630 -18.96 0.41 -15.55
N ILE A 631 -20.25 0.29 -15.89
CA ILE A 631 -20.74 0.35 -17.27
C ILE A 631 -20.43 1.71 -17.88
N GLU A 632 -20.71 2.82 -17.17
CA GLU A 632 -20.37 4.17 -17.62
C GLU A 632 -18.87 4.30 -17.93
N VAL A 633 -18.02 3.82 -17.01
CA VAL A 633 -16.56 3.85 -17.18
C VAL A 633 -16.11 3.08 -18.41
N VAL A 634 -16.62 1.88 -18.63
CA VAL A 634 -16.31 1.06 -19.82
C VAL A 634 -16.78 1.77 -21.09
N LEU A 635 -18.00 2.30 -21.13
CA LEU A 635 -18.57 3.00 -22.29
C LEU A 635 -17.86 4.31 -22.62
N ASN A 636 -17.21 4.94 -21.64
CA ASN A 636 -16.38 6.12 -21.86
C ASN A 636 -14.93 5.76 -22.29
N GLY A 637 -14.53 4.50 -22.27
CA GLY A 637 -13.15 4.07 -22.59
C GLY A 637 -12.21 4.14 -21.38
N GLY A 638 -12.73 3.91 -20.16
CA GLY A 638 -11.98 3.82 -18.92
C GLY A 638 -12.11 5.02 -17.99
N GLN A 639 -11.53 4.87 -16.81
CA GLN A 639 -11.66 5.82 -15.70
C GLN A 639 -11.13 7.23 -16.04
N LEU A 640 -9.98 7.32 -16.72
CA LEU A 640 -9.36 8.61 -17.05
C LEU A 640 -10.25 9.47 -17.95
N ARG A 641 -10.85 8.88 -18.98
CA ARG A 641 -11.79 9.61 -19.87
C ARG A 641 -13.08 9.97 -19.14
N THR A 642 -13.57 9.08 -18.29
CA THR A 642 -14.77 9.35 -17.47
C THR A 642 -14.54 10.57 -16.57
N LEU A 643 -13.41 10.61 -15.86
CA LEU A 643 -13.03 11.76 -15.02
C LEU A 643 -12.88 13.03 -15.82
N LYS A 644 -12.17 12.96 -16.96
CA LYS A 644 -12.00 14.14 -17.82
C LYS A 644 -13.35 14.72 -18.26
N LYS A 645 -14.26 13.87 -18.70
CA LYS A 645 -15.61 14.26 -19.11
C LYS A 645 -16.43 14.87 -17.96
N GLN A 646 -16.33 14.30 -16.74
CA GLN A 646 -16.99 14.86 -15.55
C GLN A 646 -16.44 16.24 -15.21
N LEU A 647 -15.12 16.42 -15.23
CA LEU A 647 -14.46 17.69 -14.93
C LEU A 647 -14.71 18.76 -16.00
N GLU A 648 -14.90 18.39 -17.27
CA GLU A 648 -15.31 19.28 -18.34
C GLU A 648 -16.75 19.77 -18.12
N ALA A 649 -17.67 18.87 -17.78
CA ALA A 649 -19.05 19.20 -17.45
C ALA A 649 -19.18 20.13 -16.22
N GLU A 650 -18.31 19.95 -15.19
CA GLU A 650 -18.24 20.85 -14.03
C GLU A 650 -17.79 22.28 -14.40
N LYS A 651 -16.97 22.46 -15.44
CA LYS A 651 -16.50 23.77 -15.89
C LYS A 651 -17.57 24.52 -16.69
N GLU A 652 -18.50 23.78 -17.33
CA GLU A 652 -19.59 24.34 -18.15
C GLU A 652 -20.84 24.67 -17.32
N ALA A 653 -20.97 24.07 -16.12
CA ALA A 653 -22.07 24.33 -15.18
C ALA A 653 -21.74 25.49 -14.23
#